data_b953962a6e0cbb91f4a208d5faea900a
#
_entry.id   b953962a6e0cbb91f4a208d5faea900a
#
_cell.length_a   1.000
_cell.length_b   1.000
_cell.length_c   1.000
_cell.angle_alpha   90.00
_cell.angle_beta   90.00
_cell.angle_gamma   90.00
#
_symmetry.space_group_name_H-M   'P 1'
#
loop_
_entity.id
_entity.type
_entity.pdbx_description
1 polymer ?
#
loop_
_entity_poly.entity_id
_entity_poly.type
_entity_poly.pdbx_seq_one_letter_code
_entity_poly.pdbx_strand_id
1 'polypeptide(L)'
;MSHTDDGALVRETIRAIRSEKSPSGGKSPEGQTPELFRGIRLGALAPLLAPYARAAKGGTGSLEKPKKCTLICCADHGVAEMQVSAYPPETTAQMTANYLLAKGAVANALAAFAKSDLFVADLGIKAPLPPLPALIDCKIAPGTKNSAKGPAMTREEALRSLATGIRLADRLAAEGYRCFLPGEMGISNTTASAAIAASLCRLTPEEATGRGTNISDERLKTKIEVVRQILAVNRPDAADGIDVLQKVGGFELGCIAGLILGAAQKKAVVILDGFNTGAAALIAAALAPAVRDFLLPSHLAAEPAHKAILRKLRLTPCMDMRFRLGEATGSSIVADFLDAAIEAVQAAEPDRPETKGSESAAIRERKAPAQEGADIEKCLTQPRSLRENAPQDAALSLPEPPALDEGAMDACQKRIDSLAKPIYSLGRLEELAVRLAGVTGEARPSLSTRRALLVFATEEPSPRRAQLAKAFAAHAEAPVTLALLDAKSSVAEAFAFGQEAARSLAEDCPLLGISFAQQTDEAAKENAALWKEALHRIKADDTLLALLHSLPPALRLEAAALSGAISGAAACRTLVLLDDAATESAAHAIEILAPAFAPFLLHVQSDFLALSLHASCGIAASLGLRLIDAALHMANDMKTFAETAVAVAADGPGKGRQG
;
A
#
# COMPACT_ATOMS: atom_id res chain seq x y z
N MET A 1 18.03 -29.43 -14.80
CA MET A 1 19.05 -28.50 -14.26
C MET A 1 20.04 -29.32 -13.50
N SER A 2 21.40 -29.23 -13.79
CA SER A 2 22.42 -29.94 -13.09
C SER A 2 22.40 -29.67 -11.60
N HIS A 3 22.50 -30.70 -10.77
CA HIS A 3 22.61 -30.61 -9.31
C HIS A 3 23.93 -29.94 -8.90
N THR A 4 24.06 -28.62 -9.14
CA THR A 4 25.00 -27.81 -8.38
C THR A 4 24.60 -27.90 -6.93
N ASP A 5 25.57 -28.15 -6.05
CA ASP A 5 25.36 -28.25 -4.61
C ASP A 5 24.57 -27.04 -4.11
N ASP A 6 23.26 -27.23 -3.78
CA ASP A 6 22.35 -26.18 -3.30
C ASP A 6 22.96 -25.48 -2.08
N GLY A 7 23.62 -26.21 -1.21
CA GLY A 7 24.33 -25.66 -0.06
C GLY A 7 25.51 -24.78 -0.45
N ALA A 8 26.24 -25.09 -1.53
CA ALA A 8 27.31 -24.24 -2.02
C ALA A 8 26.77 -22.93 -2.56
N LEU A 9 25.71 -22.98 -3.40
CA LEU A 9 25.08 -21.78 -3.94
C LEU A 9 24.61 -20.83 -2.81
N VAL A 10 23.91 -21.35 -1.81
CA VAL A 10 23.45 -20.55 -0.65
C VAL A 10 24.67 -19.95 0.09
N ARG A 11 25.71 -20.70 0.36
CA ARG A 11 26.93 -20.19 1.03
C ARG A 11 27.63 -19.10 0.21
N GLU A 12 27.78 -19.29 -1.09
CA GLU A 12 28.41 -18.32 -2.00
C GLU A 12 27.61 -17.01 -2.06
N THR A 13 26.29 -17.10 -2.21
CA THR A 13 25.41 -15.92 -2.19
C THR A 13 25.53 -15.14 -0.88
N ILE A 14 25.49 -15.83 0.27
CA ILE A 14 25.67 -15.20 1.59
C ILE A 14 27.05 -14.52 1.70
N ARG A 15 28.12 -15.17 1.21
CA ARG A 15 29.48 -14.58 1.22
C ARG A 15 29.53 -13.32 0.34
N ALA A 16 28.96 -13.37 -0.85
CA ALA A 16 28.93 -12.23 -1.77
C ALA A 16 28.24 -11.02 -1.12
N ILE A 17 27.09 -11.21 -0.47
CA ILE A 17 26.36 -10.15 0.24
C ILE A 17 27.17 -9.59 1.43
N ARG A 18 27.86 -10.45 2.20
CA ARG A 18 28.67 -10.04 3.36
C ARG A 18 29.96 -9.34 2.99
N SER A 19 30.55 -9.66 1.84
CA SER A 19 31.81 -9.05 1.36
C SER A 19 31.62 -7.66 0.81
N GLU A 20 30.42 -7.29 0.37
CA GLU A 20 30.11 -5.92 0.01
C GLU A 20 30.06 -5.06 1.29
N LYS A 21 30.93 -4.04 1.37
CA LYS A 21 30.87 -3.06 2.45
C LYS A 21 29.47 -2.44 2.41
N SER A 22 28.69 -2.64 3.50
CA SER A 22 27.40 -1.97 3.62
C SER A 22 27.57 -0.49 3.34
N PRO A 23 26.85 0.09 2.35
CA PRO A 23 26.96 1.52 2.07
C PRO A 23 26.58 2.38 3.28
N SER A 24 25.89 1.78 4.26
CA SER A 24 25.29 2.50 5.38
C SER A 24 26.19 2.68 6.60
N GLY A 25 27.43 2.22 6.63
CA GLY A 25 28.40 2.49 7.74
C GLY A 25 27.80 2.49 9.16
N GLY A 26 26.72 1.73 9.40
CA GLY A 26 26.06 1.63 10.72
C GLY A 26 25.15 2.81 11.10
N LYS A 27 24.94 3.81 10.26
CA LYS A 27 23.99 4.91 10.52
C LYS A 27 22.60 4.54 10.02
N SER A 28 21.56 4.95 10.77
CA SER A 28 20.16 4.75 10.41
C SER A 28 19.84 5.30 9.01
N PRO A 29 18.84 4.75 8.29
CA PRO A 29 18.43 5.24 6.95
C PRO A 29 18.09 6.73 6.89
N GLU A 30 17.67 7.32 8.02
CA GLU A 30 17.30 8.73 8.16
C GLU A 30 18.48 9.71 8.00
N GLY A 31 19.73 9.25 8.15
CA GLY A 31 20.94 10.11 8.07
C GLY A 31 21.67 10.09 6.72
N GLN A 32 21.25 9.28 5.76
CA GLN A 32 21.88 9.18 4.44
C GLN A 32 20.86 9.33 3.32
N THR A 33 20.31 10.54 3.22
CA THR A 33 19.61 10.92 1.98
C THR A 33 20.65 10.92 0.86
N PRO A 34 20.50 10.10 -0.22
CA PRO A 34 21.39 10.17 -1.37
C PRO A 34 21.50 11.62 -1.86
N GLU A 35 22.64 12.03 -2.43
CA GLU A 35 22.84 13.39 -2.97
C GLU A 35 21.72 13.80 -3.94
N LEU A 36 21.16 12.84 -4.64
CA LEU A 36 20.02 12.98 -5.52
C LEU A 36 18.79 13.64 -4.85
N PHE A 37 18.64 13.49 -3.53
CA PHE A 37 17.50 14.03 -2.77
C PHE A 37 17.87 15.30 -1.98
N ARG A 38 19.10 15.81 -2.09
CA ARG A 38 19.50 17.06 -1.42
C ARG A 38 18.58 18.19 -1.88
N GLY A 39 17.82 18.71 -0.91
CA GLY A 39 16.86 19.80 -1.14
C GLY A 39 15.47 19.34 -1.65
N ILE A 40 15.23 18.05 -1.89
CA ILE A 40 13.89 17.50 -2.08
C ILE A 40 13.46 16.88 -0.74
N ARG A 41 12.60 17.57 -0.01
CA ARG A 41 12.02 17.02 1.23
C ARG A 41 10.84 16.15 0.85
N LEU A 42 11.10 14.89 0.50
CA LEU A 42 10.08 13.90 0.17
C LEU A 42 9.41 13.30 1.42
N GLY A 43 9.77 13.81 2.62
CA GLY A 43 9.22 13.31 3.88
C GLY A 43 9.40 11.79 3.96
N ALA A 44 8.31 11.10 4.24
CA ALA A 44 8.29 9.66 4.40
C ALA A 44 8.38 8.85 3.08
N LEU A 45 8.41 9.49 1.91
CA LEU A 45 8.71 8.81 0.64
C LEU A 45 10.22 8.56 0.48
N ALA A 46 11.07 9.30 1.19
CA ALA A 46 12.51 9.07 1.17
C ALA A 46 12.91 7.64 1.58
N PRO A 47 12.29 6.98 2.59
CA PRO A 47 12.54 5.59 2.90
C PRO A 47 12.20 4.60 1.78
N LEU A 48 11.23 4.91 0.92
CA LEU A 48 10.91 4.10 -0.27
C LEU A 48 11.98 4.20 -1.33
N LEU A 49 12.46 5.41 -1.58
CA LEU A 49 13.44 5.69 -2.63
C LEU A 49 14.85 5.27 -2.24
N ALA A 50 15.25 5.40 -0.97
CA ALA A 50 16.62 5.19 -0.54
C ALA A 50 17.16 3.78 -0.82
N PRO A 51 16.44 2.66 -0.55
CA PRO A 51 16.91 1.32 -0.92
C PRO A 51 17.05 1.16 -2.43
N TYR A 52 16.08 1.67 -3.20
CA TYR A 52 16.12 1.59 -4.65
C TYR A 52 17.26 2.42 -5.25
N ALA A 53 17.47 3.66 -4.80
CA ALA A 53 18.57 4.50 -5.25
C ALA A 53 19.95 3.88 -4.94
N ARG A 54 20.08 3.21 -3.79
CA ARG A 54 21.31 2.44 -3.46
C ARG A 54 21.50 1.25 -4.38
N ALA A 55 20.43 0.53 -4.71
CA ALA A 55 20.46 -0.62 -5.61
C ALA A 55 20.80 -0.21 -7.05
N ALA A 56 20.30 0.93 -7.53
CA ALA A 56 20.43 1.41 -8.92
C ALA A 56 21.82 1.97 -9.31
N LYS A 57 22.85 1.71 -8.52
CA LYS A 57 24.26 2.15 -8.75
C LYS A 57 24.56 3.66 -8.65
N GLY A 58 25.15 4.03 -7.54
CA GLY A 58 26.14 5.11 -7.48
C GLY A 58 25.67 6.54 -7.59
N GLY A 59 24.38 6.86 -7.43
CA GLY A 59 23.94 8.21 -7.02
C GLY A 59 24.15 9.38 -7.99
N THR A 60 24.52 9.14 -9.23
CA THR A 60 24.85 10.22 -10.20
C THR A 60 24.06 10.16 -11.52
N GLY A 61 23.10 9.22 -11.63
CA GLY A 61 22.23 9.09 -12.80
C GLY A 61 20.77 9.24 -12.44
N SER A 62 19.93 9.68 -13.38
CA SER A 62 18.48 9.70 -13.29
C SER A 62 17.95 8.33 -12.82
N LEU A 63 17.10 8.30 -11.78
CA LEU A 63 16.41 7.10 -11.35
C LEU A 63 15.36 6.73 -12.40
N GLU A 64 15.48 5.56 -13.00
CA GLU A 64 14.44 5.01 -13.89
C GLU A 64 13.50 4.12 -13.12
N LYS A 65 12.22 4.03 -13.55
CA LYS A 65 11.28 3.09 -12.96
C LYS A 65 11.77 1.65 -13.17
N PRO A 66 11.78 0.82 -12.11
CA PRO A 66 12.24 -0.57 -12.25
C PRO A 66 11.24 -1.41 -13.03
N LYS A 67 11.74 -2.35 -13.84
CA LYS A 67 10.91 -3.46 -14.28
C LYS A 67 10.56 -4.30 -13.07
N LYS A 68 9.25 -4.51 -12.83
CA LYS A 68 8.69 -5.15 -11.63
C LYS A 68 8.17 -6.55 -11.95
N CYS A 69 8.37 -7.49 -11.02
CA CYS A 69 7.72 -8.78 -11.08
C CYS A 69 7.07 -9.15 -9.76
N THR A 70 5.83 -9.60 -9.83
CA THR A 70 5.10 -10.26 -8.75
C THR A 70 5.34 -11.76 -8.88
N LEU A 71 5.92 -12.38 -7.84
CA LEU A 71 6.20 -13.81 -7.83
C LEU A 71 5.41 -14.47 -6.69
N ILE A 72 4.39 -15.26 -7.05
CA ILE A 72 3.61 -16.03 -6.08
C ILE A 72 4.25 -17.42 -5.91
N CYS A 73 4.78 -17.68 -4.72
CA CYS A 73 5.34 -18.96 -4.34
C CYS A 73 4.27 -19.84 -3.68
N CYS A 74 4.02 -21.04 -4.22
CA CYS A 74 2.94 -21.91 -3.77
C CYS A 74 3.48 -23.19 -3.16
N ALA A 75 3.04 -23.55 -1.92
CA ALA A 75 3.37 -24.83 -1.29
C ALA A 75 2.35 -25.21 -0.23
N ASP A 76 2.11 -26.50 -0.05
CA ASP A 76 1.28 -27.05 1.01
C ASP A 76 2.06 -27.29 2.31
N HIS A 77 1.38 -27.17 3.43
CA HIS A 77 1.93 -27.38 4.78
C HIS A 77 1.30 -28.59 5.44
N GLY A 78 2.11 -29.54 5.90
CA GLY A 78 1.63 -30.71 6.64
C GLY A 78 0.92 -30.38 7.95
N VAL A 79 1.18 -29.22 8.54
CA VAL A 79 0.47 -28.74 9.73
C VAL A 79 -1.03 -28.44 9.47
N ALA A 80 -1.47 -28.39 8.23
CA ALA A 80 -2.88 -28.29 7.87
C ALA A 80 -3.73 -29.45 8.44
N GLU A 81 -3.12 -30.61 8.67
CA GLU A 81 -3.77 -31.74 9.37
C GLU A 81 -4.32 -31.36 10.75
N MET A 82 -3.76 -30.32 11.38
CA MET A 82 -4.21 -29.81 12.70
C MET A 82 -5.41 -28.89 12.62
N GLN A 83 -6.02 -28.70 11.44
CA GLN A 83 -7.23 -27.91 11.20
C GLN A 83 -7.12 -26.45 11.67
N VAL A 84 -5.98 -25.81 11.43
CA VAL A 84 -5.66 -24.44 11.86
C VAL A 84 -6.04 -23.35 10.86
N SER A 85 -6.70 -23.70 9.74
CA SER A 85 -7.16 -22.79 8.70
C SER A 85 -8.68 -22.87 8.50
N ALA A 86 -9.28 -21.79 7.97
CA ALA A 86 -10.69 -21.77 7.60
C ALA A 86 -10.96 -22.50 6.26
N TYR A 87 -9.92 -22.72 5.46
CA TYR A 87 -10.02 -23.34 4.14
C TYR A 87 -9.37 -24.73 4.12
N PRO A 88 -9.87 -25.66 3.28
CA PRO A 88 -9.26 -26.97 3.12
C PRO A 88 -7.93 -26.88 2.35
N PRO A 89 -7.01 -27.88 2.52
CA PRO A 89 -5.69 -27.85 1.87
C PRO A 89 -5.72 -27.73 0.34
N GLU A 90 -6.71 -28.31 -0.32
CA GLU A 90 -6.89 -28.28 -1.78
C GLU A 90 -7.01 -26.86 -2.33
N THR A 91 -7.36 -25.88 -1.50
CA THR A 91 -7.44 -24.46 -1.86
C THR A 91 -6.10 -23.94 -2.40
N THR A 92 -4.96 -24.47 -1.97
CA THR A 92 -3.64 -24.10 -2.52
C THR A 92 -3.58 -24.36 -4.03
N ALA A 93 -3.98 -25.58 -4.46
CA ALA A 93 -4.00 -25.93 -5.87
C ALA A 93 -5.06 -25.13 -6.65
N GLN A 94 -6.24 -24.93 -6.07
CA GLN A 94 -7.33 -24.17 -6.67
C GLN A 94 -6.94 -22.70 -6.90
N MET A 95 -6.29 -22.07 -5.93
CA MET A 95 -5.78 -20.71 -6.08
C MET A 95 -4.64 -20.62 -7.09
N THR A 96 -3.75 -21.63 -7.15
CA THR A 96 -2.70 -21.69 -8.19
C THR A 96 -3.31 -21.72 -9.60
N ALA A 97 -4.36 -22.52 -9.81
CA ALA A 97 -5.14 -22.53 -11.05
C ALA A 97 -5.84 -21.17 -11.29
N ASN A 98 -6.38 -20.55 -10.24
CA ASN A 98 -7.02 -19.24 -10.35
C ASN A 98 -6.04 -18.17 -10.83
N TYR A 99 -4.80 -18.11 -10.31
CA TYR A 99 -3.79 -17.14 -10.77
C TYR A 99 -3.48 -17.28 -12.28
N LEU A 100 -3.43 -18.48 -12.81
CA LEU A 100 -2.93 -18.75 -14.16
C LEU A 100 -4.02 -18.93 -15.22
N LEU A 101 -5.17 -19.54 -14.87
CA LEU A 101 -6.27 -19.80 -15.79
C LEU A 101 -7.38 -18.75 -15.67
N ALA A 102 -8.01 -18.66 -14.50
CA ALA A 102 -9.12 -17.75 -14.30
C ALA A 102 -8.66 -16.29 -14.21
N LYS A 103 -7.43 -16.06 -13.72
CA LYS A 103 -6.83 -14.73 -13.49
C LYS A 103 -7.72 -13.84 -12.63
N GLY A 104 -8.41 -14.44 -11.66
CA GLY A 104 -9.42 -13.79 -10.83
C GLY A 104 -9.01 -13.52 -9.40
N ALA A 105 -7.74 -13.72 -9.05
CA ALA A 105 -7.23 -13.46 -7.71
C ALA A 105 -6.81 -11.99 -7.51
N VAL A 106 -6.66 -11.57 -6.26
CA VAL A 106 -6.16 -10.23 -5.95
C VAL A 106 -4.77 -9.98 -6.53
N ALA A 107 -3.91 -11.01 -6.53
CA ALA A 107 -2.58 -10.91 -7.15
C ALA A 107 -2.64 -10.52 -8.63
N ASN A 108 -3.64 -11.02 -9.39
CA ASN A 108 -3.83 -10.63 -10.79
C ASN A 108 -4.26 -9.16 -10.92
N ALA A 109 -5.28 -8.76 -10.15
CA ALA A 109 -5.83 -7.41 -10.17
C ALA A 109 -4.77 -6.36 -9.78
N LEU A 110 -4.05 -6.61 -8.68
CA LEU A 110 -3.06 -5.66 -8.19
C LEU A 110 -1.71 -5.71 -8.90
N ALA A 111 -1.32 -6.84 -9.52
CA ALA A 111 -0.17 -6.86 -10.42
C ALA A 111 -0.44 -6.01 -11.67
N ALA A 112 -1.66 -6.07 -12.22
CA ALA A 112 -2.08 -5.19 -13.33
C ALA A 112 -2.05 -3.71 -12.91
N PHE A 113 -2.60 -3.37 -11.74
CA PHE A 113 -2.54 -2.04 -11.16
C PHE A 113 -1.10 -1.53 -11.02
N ALA A 114 -0.20 -2.34 -10.46
CA ALA A 114 1.21 -2.00 -10.25
C ALA A 114 2.05 -2.03 -11.54
N LYS A 115 1.49 -2.42 -12.68
CA LYS A 115 2.22 -2.67 -13.93
C LYS A 115 3.38 -3.64 -13.71
N SER A 116 3.12 -4.76 -13.03
CA SER A 116 4.05 -5.81 -12.66
C SER A 116 3.73 -7.09 -13.41
N ASP A 117 4.73 -7.78 -13.94
CA ASP A 117 4.54 -9.10 -14.54
C ASP A 117 4.31 -10.16 -13.46
N LEU A 118 3.26 -10.97 -13.60
CA LEU A 118 2.92 -11.99 -12.61
C LEU A 118 3.49 -13.36 -12.98
N PHE A 119 4.25 -13.93 -12.05
CA PHE A 119 4.79 -15.28 -12.10
C PHE A 119 4.25 -16.13 -10.94
N VAL A 120 4.06 -17.42 -11.19
CA VAL A 120 3.61 -18.37 -10.17
C VAL A 120 4.55 -19.56 -10.16
N ALA A 121 5.06 -19.95 -9.00
CA ALA A 121 5.98 -21.05 -8.83
C ALA A 121 5.41 -22.11 -7.88
N ASP A 122 5.42 -23.36 -8.30
CA ASP A 122 5.10 -24.53 -7.47
C ASP A 122 6.36 -25.02 -6.75
N LEU A 123 6.39 -24.81 -5.43
CA LEU A 123 7.45 -25.30 -4.55
C LEU A 123 7.06 -26.60 -3.83
N GLY A 124 5.77 -26.93 -3.81
CA GLY A 124 5.34 -28.10 -3.05
C GLY A 124 3.82 -28.26 -2.95
N ILE A 125 3.07 -28.05 -4.01
CA ILE A 125 1.62 -28.31 -4.04
C ILE A 125 1.41 -29.82 -4.06
N LYS A 126 0.60 -30.32 -3.12
CA LYS A 126 0.32 -31.76 -2.94
C LYS A 126 -0.78 -32.25 -3.89
N ALA A 127 -1.85 -31.49 -3.98
CA ALA A 127 -2.98 -31.85 -4.83
C ALA A 127 -2.58 -31.79 -6.33
N PRO A 128 -3.17 -32.66 -7.19
CA PRO A 128 -2.92 -32.60 -8.62
C PRO A 128 -3.40 -31.28 -9.21
N LEU A 129 -2.59 -30.71 -10.10
CA LEU A 129 -2.91 -29.51 -10.87
C LEU A 129 -3.38 -29.84 -12.27
N PRO A 130 -4.31 -29.09 -12.86
CA PRO A 130 -4.57 -29.16 -14.28
C PRO A 130 -3.32 -28.72 -15.06
N PRO A 131 -3.25 -28.92 -16.39
CA PRO A 131 -2.16 -28.39 -17.21
C PRO A 131 -2.06 -26.87 -17.09
N LEU A 132 -0.93 -26.36 -16.58
CA LEU A 132 -0.64 -24.95 -16.35
C LEU A 132 0.70 -24.59 -17.02
N PRO A 133 0.73 -24.30 -18.33
CA PRO A 133 1.99 -24.08 -19.05
C PRO A 133 2.83 -22.90 -18.52
N ALA A 134 2.18 -21.91 -17.89
CA ALA A 134 2.87 -20.75 -17.31
C ALA A 134 3.36 -20.97 -15.87
N LEU A 135 3.06 -22.15 -15.28
CA LEU A 135 3.54 -22.47 -13.93
C LEU A 135 5.04 -22.78 -13.97
N ILE A 136 5.80 -22.12 -13.09
CA ILE A 136 7.21 -22.44 -12.90
C ILE A 136 7.28 -23.66 -11.98
N ASP A 137 7.58 -24.81 -12.54
CA ASP A 137 7.76 -26.04 -11.75
C ASP A 137 9.13 -26.04 -11.04
N CYS A 138 9.08 -25.85 -9.75
CA CYS A 138 10.21 -25.86 -8.82
C CYS A 138 9.95 -26.78 -7.62
N LYS A 139 9.07 -27.76 -7.80
CA LYS A 139 8.59 -28.64 -6.72
C LYS A 139 9.72 -29.33 -5.97
N ILE A 140 9.78 -29.11 -4.65
CA ILE A 140 10.75 -29.69 -3.73
C ILE A 140 10.26 -31.05 -3.25
N ALA A 141 9.03 -31.09 -2.74
CA ALA A 141 8.31 -32.26 -2.32
C ALA A 141 6.80 -31.98 -2.30
N PRO A 142 5.91 -32.97 -2.23
CA PRO A 142 4.46 -32.77 -2.09
C PRO A 142 4.06 -32.25 -0.71
N GLY A 143 4.30 -30.97 -0.45
CA GLY A 143 4.08 -30.29 0.83
C GLY A 143 5.14 -30.61 1.89
N THR A 144 5.19 -29.79 2.95
CA THR A 144 6.03 -30.07 4.12
C THR A 144 5.45 -31.21 4.96
N LYS A 145 6.27 -31.77 5.88
CA LYS A 145 5.78 -32.61 6.95
C LYS A 145 5.01 -31.78 7.99
N ASN A 146 4.27 -32.48 8.86
CA ASN A 146 3.56 -31.80 9.96
C ASN A 146 4.54 -31.37 11.05
N SER A 147 4.80 -30.06 11.10
CA SER A 147 5.74 -29.46 12.06
C SER A 147 5.33 -29.62 13.54
N ALA A 148 4.08 -29.94 13.84
CA ALA A 148 3.64 -30.29 15.19
C ALA A 148 4.12 -31.68 15.65
N LYS A 149 4.59 -32.53 14.72
CA LYS A 149 5.05 -33.88 14.99
C LYS A 149 6.58 -34.06 14.85
N GLY A 150 7.28 -33.06 14.33
CA GLY A 150 8.73 -33.08 14.07
C GLY A 150 9.12 -31.99 13.06
N PRO A 151 10.34 -31.98 12.53
CA PRO A 151 10.77 -30.99 11.55
C PRO A 151 9.86 -30.92 10.31
N ALA A 152 9.55 -29.71 9.86
CA ALA A 152 8.72 -29.46 8.68
C ALA A 152 9.35 -30.06 7.40
N MET A 153 10.68 -30.04 7.30
CA MET A 153 11.44 -30.54 6.15
C MET A 153 12.82 -31.02 6.55
N THR A 154 13.53 -31.69 5.65
CA THR A 154 14.96 -32.03 5.86
C THR A 154 15.84 -30.79 5.64
N ARG A 155 17.09 -30.84 6.07
CA ARG A 155 18.03 -29.72 5.85
C ARG A 155 18.35 -29.55 4.36
N GLU A 156 18.37 -30.62 3.59
CA GLU A 156 18.55 -30.59 2.14
C GLU A 156 17.36 -29.93 1.45
N GLU A 157 16.14 -30.23 1.88
CA GLU A 157 14.92 -29.58 1.35
C GLU A 157 14.90 -28.08 1.69
N ALA A 158 15.32 -27.69 2.90
CA ALA A 158 15.46 -26.29 3.29
C ALA A 158 16.52 -25.55 2.43
N LEU A 159 17.68 -26.17 2.20
CA LEU A 159 18.71 -25.60 1.32
C LEU A 159 18.23 -25.52 -0.13
N ARG A 160 17.49 -26.52 -0.62
CA ARG A 160 16.91 -26.52 -1.96
C ARG A 160 15.88 -25.39 -2.12
N SER A 161 15.03 -25.15 -1.11
CA SER A 161 14.05 -24.05 -1.17
C SER A 161 14.74 -22.68 -1.26
N LEU A 162 15.78 -22.44 -0.44
CA LEU A 162 16.60 -21.23 -0.52
C LEU A 162 17.30 -21.10 -1.89
N ALA A 163 17.94 -22.15 -2.36
CA ALA A 163 18.65 -22.16 -3.64
C ALA A 163 17.70 -21.92 -4.82
N THR A 164 16.48 -22.45 -4.76
CA THR A 164 15.45 -22.18 -5.76
C THR A 164 15.09 -20.69 -5.84
N GLY A 165 14.89 -20.02 -4.69
CA GLY A 165 14.66 -18.59 -4.65
C GLY A 165 15.82 -17.77 -5.22
N ILE A 166 17.08 -18.15 -4.91
CA ILE A 166 18.27 -17.51 -5.46
C ILE A 166 18.29 -17.65 -7.00
N ARG A 167 18.05 -18.85 -7.54
CA ARG A 167 18.00 -19.09 -8.99
C ARG A 167 16.89 -18.31 -9.69
N LEU A 168 15.72 -18.21 -9.06
CA LEU A 168 14.62 -17.38 -9.59
C LEU A 168 15.01 -15.91 -9.62
N ALA A 169 15.66 -15.39 -8.57
CA ALA A 169 16.18 -14.03 -8.56
C ALA A 169 17.22 -13.81 -9.66
N ASP A 170 18.16 -14.75 -9.84
CA ASP A 170 19.19 -14.70 -10.88
C ASP A 170 18.59 -14.66 -12.27
N ARG A 171 17.63 -15.56 -12.56
CA ARG A 171 16.93 -15.65 -13.84
C ARG A 171 16.18 -14.35 -14.14
N LEU A 172 15.32 -13.91 -13.21
CA LEU A 172 14.49 -12.72 -13.40
C LEU A 172 15.35 -11.45 -13.49
N ALA A 173 16.44 -11.36 -12.70
CA ALA A 173 17.38 -10.24 -12.82
C ALA A 173 18.09 -10.22 -14.18
N ALA A 174 18.40 -11.37 -14.78
CA ALA A 174 18.94 -11.48 -16.13
C ALA A 174 17.92 -11.01 -17.19
N GLU A 175 16.62 -11.19 -16.96
CA GLU A 175 15.51 -10.68 -17.76
C GLU A 175 15.21 -9.17 -17.54
N GLY A 176 16.02 -8.50 -16.72
CA GLY A 176 15.95 -7.05 -16.47
C GLY A 176 15.08 -6.63 -15.28
N TYR A 177 14.48 -7.56 -14.54
CA TYR A 177 13.71 -7.21 -13.33
C TYR A 177 14.63 -6.67 -12.22
N ARG A 178 14.22 -5.58 -11.58
CA ARG A 178 14.98 -4.91 -10.51
C ARG A 178 14.15 -4.64 -9.27
N CYS A 179 12.86 -4.92 -9.31
CA CYS A 179 11.94 -4.80 -8.19
C CYS A 179 11.09 -6.07 -8.11
N PHE A 180 11.23 -6.79 -7.00
CA PHE A 180 10.55 -8.05 -6.74
C PHE A 180 9.44 -7.85 -5.71
N LEU A 181 8.24 -8.33 -6.02
CA LEU A 181 7.07 -8.32 -5.15
C LEU A 181 6.71 -9.77 -4.81
N PRO A 182 7.33 -10.37 -3.78
CA PRO A 182 6.99 -11.72 -3.39
C PRO A 182 5.59 -11.79 -2.80
N GLY A 183 4.81 -12.74 -3.28
CA GLY A 183 3.58 -13.21 -2.70
C GLY A 183 3.69 -14.71 -2.37
N GLU A 184 2.73 -15.21 -1.67
CA GLU A 184 2.72 -16.62 -1.29
C GLU A 184 1.28 -17.17 -1.29
N MET A 185 1.19 -18.48 -1.47
CA MET A 185 -0.04 -19.23 -1.33
C MET A 185 0.26 -20.61 -0.74
N GLY A 186 -0.30 -20.86 0.46
CA GLY A 186 -0.18 -22.13 1.13
C GLY A 186 -1.12 -22.22 2.31
N ILE A 187 -2.09 -23.13 2.28
CA ILE A 187 -3.01 -23.26 3.39
C ILE A 187 -2.26 -23.68 4.66
N SER A 188 -2.47 -22.92 5.74
CA SER A 188 -1.81 -23.02 7.05
C SER A 188 -0.39 -22.42 7.13
N ASN A 189 0.12 -21.75 6.10
CA ASN A 189 1.44 -21.10 6.12
C ASN A 189 1.58 -20.02 7.20
N THR A 190 0.51 -19.34 7.60
CA THR A 190 0.54 -18.39 8.72
C THR A 190 0.85 -19.05 10.06
N THR A 191 0.67 -20.37 10.19
CA THR A 191 1.10 -21.14 11.37
C THR A 191 2.62 -21.32 11.37
N ALA A 192 3.21 -21.66 10.23
CA ALA A 192 4.65 -21.72 10.05
C ALA A 192 5.31 -20.35 10.28
N SER A 193 4.73 -19.29 9.69
CA SER A 193 5.20 -17.91 9.88
C SER A 193 5.13 -17.46 11.34
N ALA A 194 4.10 -17.86 12.09
CA ALA A 194 3.99 -17.59 13.53
C ALA A 194 5.10 -18.28 14.31
N ALA A 195 5.41 -19.54 13.99
CA ALA A 195 6.50 -20.27 14.63
C ALA A 195 7.89 -19.66 14.30
N ILE A 196 8.12 -19.21 13.05
CA ILE A 196 9.34 -18.46 12.66
C ILE A 196 9.43 -17.14 13.45
N ALA A 197 8.34 -16.37 13.50
CA ALA A 197 8.32 -15.10 14.22
C ALA A 197 8.55 -15.29 15.73
N ALA A 198 7.90 -16.30 16.35
CA ALA A 198 8.12 -16.64 17.74
C ALA A 198 9.58 -16.95 18.02
N SER A 199 10.23 -17.75 17.14
CA SER A 199 11.63 -18.16 17.30
C SER A 199 12.59 -16.97 17.14
N LEU A 200 12.50 -16.21 16.04
CA LEU A 200 13.46 -15.17 15.68
C LEU A 200 13.23 -13.83 16.38
N CYS A 201 11.97 -13.52 16.76
CA CYS A 201 11.63 -12.31 17.51
C CYS A 201 11.47 -12.54 19.02
N ARG A 202 11.58 -13.80 19.49
CA ARG A 202 11.42 -14.18 20.90
C ARG A 202 10.04 -13.83 21.45
N LEU A 203 9.00 -14.18 20.72
CA LEU A 203 7.59 -13.97 21.10
C LEU A 203 7.02 -15.25 21.71
N THR A 204 6.03 -15.10 22.56
CA THR A 204 5.21 -16.23 23.01
C THR A 204 4.31 -16.70 21.84
N PRO A 205 3.78 -17.94 21.88
CA PRO A 205 2.85 -18.43 20.87
C PRO A 205 1.62 -17.52 20.72
N GLU A 206 1.14 -16.94 21.82
CA GLU A 206 0.00 -16.01 21.87
C GLU A 206 0.30 -14.69 21.13
N GLU A 207 1.48 -14.13 21.36
CA GLU A 207 1.93 -12.90 20.70
C GLU A 207 2.23 -13.10 19.20
N ALA A 208 2.61 -14.35 18.82
CA ALA A 208 3.01 -14.66 17.46
C ALA A 208 1.83 -15.05 16.54
N THR A 209 0.73 -15.58 17.12
CA THR A 209 -0.31 -16.26 16.36
C THR A 209 -1.54 -15.38 16.18
N GLY A 210 -1.88 -15.11 14.93
CA GLY A 210 -3.09 -14.40 14.54
C GLY A 210 -4.12 -15.29 13.83
N ARG A 211 -5.16 -14.63 13.33
CA ARG A 211 -6.33 -15.32 12.71
C ARG A 211 -6.06 -15.84 11.30
N GLY A 212 -4.99 -15.38 10.62
CA GLY A 212 -4.72 -15.76 9.24
C GLY A 212 -5.94 -15.56 8.34
N THR A 213 -6.53 -16.64 7.86
CA THR A 213 -7.71 -16.64 6.99
C THR A 213 -9.03 -16.24 7.68
N ASN A 214 -8.97 -15.51 8.77
CA ASN A 214 -10.10 -15.04 9.58
C ASN A 214 -10.89 -16.17 10.28
N ILE A 215 -10.16 -17.08 10.93
CA ILE A 215 -10.72 -18.20 11.70
C ILE A 215 -11.50 -17.75 12.94
N SER A 216 -12.40 -18.64 13.44
CA SER A 216 -13.15 -18.45 14.68
C SER A 216 -12.25 -18.37 15.93
N ASP A 217 -12.82 -17.96 17.08
CA ASP A 217 -12.09 -17.89 18.34
C ASP A 217 -11.64 -19.28 18.83
N GLU A 218 -12.46 -20.30 18.65
CA GLU A 218 -12.12 -21.68 18.99
C GLU A 218 -10.92 -22.16 18.17
N ARG A 219 -10.96 -21.91 16.87
CA ARG A 219 -9.87 -22.33 15.97
C ARG A 219 -8.59 -21.53 16.23
N LEU A 220 -8.71 -20.25 16.63
CA LEU A 220 -7.56 -19.46 17.04
C LEU A 220 -6.87 -20.05 18.28
N LYS A 221 -7.63 -20.49 19.29
CA LYS A 221 -7.08 -21.19 20.48
C LYS A 221 -6.34 -22.46 20.07
N THR A 222 -6.94 -23.25 19.18
CA THR A 222 -6.30 -24.46 18.62
C THR A 222 -5.00 -24.11 17.89
N LYS A 223 -5.01 -23.07 17.06
CA LYS A 223 -3.82 -22.63 16.31
C LYS A 223 -2.68 -22.17 17.23
N ILE A 224 -2.99 -21.43 18.30
CA ILE A 224 -2.00 -21.03 19.31
C ILE A 224 -1.37 -22.26 19.98
N GLU A 225 -2.18 -23.25 20.36
CA GLU A 225 -1.70 -24.49 20.97
C GLU A 225 -0.82 -25.30 20.00
N VAL A 226 -1.20 -25.35 18.72
CA VAL A 226 -0.37 -26.00 17.67
C VAL A 226 0.96 -25.29 17.52
N VAL A 227 1.02 -23.95 17.51
CA VAL A 227 2.29 -23.19 17.46
C VAL A 227 3.13 -23.50 18.70
N ARG A 228 2.54 -23.57 19.89
CA ARG A 228 3.23 -23.97 21.13
C ARG A 228 3.84 -25.35 21.00
N GLN A 229 3.08 -26.32 20.49
CA GLN A 229 3.54 -27.69 20.25
C GLN A 229 4.69 -27.72 19.22
N ILE A 230 4.59 -27.00 18.11
CA ILE A 230 5.63 -26.89 17.10
C ILE A 230 6.96 -26.43 17.73
N LEU A 231 6.93 -25.37 18.53
CA LEU A 231 8.13 -24.84 19.19
C LEU A 231 8.70 -25.81 20.24
N ALA A 232 7.85 -26.48 21.01
CA ALA A 232 8.26 -27.43 22.04
C ALA A 232 8.92 -28.69 21.45
N VAL A 233 8.36 -29.23 20.36
CA VAL A 233 8.84 -30.44 19.69
C VAL A 233 10.16 -30.17 18.94
N ASN A 234 10.24 -29.05 18.23
CA ASN A 234 11.36 -28.79 17.30
C ASN A 234 12.51 -27.99 17.92
N ARG A 235 12.25 -27.14 18.90
CA ARG A 235 13.27 -26.30 19.56
C ARG A 235 14.19 -25.62 18.55
N PRO A 236 13.67 -24.78 17.64
CA PRO A 236 14.47 -24.16 16.60
C PRO A 236 15.56 -23.26 17.20
N ASP A 237 16.79 -23.36 16.64
CA ASP A 237 17.90 -22.49 17.02
C ASP A 237 17.79 -21.13 16.33
N ALA A 238 17.46 -20.09 17.09
CA ALA A 238 17.32 -18.72 16.58
C ALA A 238 18.65 -18.14 16.01
N ALA A 239 19.79 -18.76 16.26
CA ALA A 239 21.08 -18.35 15.69
C ALA A 239 21.34 -18.97 14.30
N ASP A 240 20.63 -20.04 13.93
CA ASP A 240 20.73 -20.70 12.61
C ASP A 240 19.41 -20.54 11.83
N GLY A 241 19.39 -19.59 10.88
CA GLY A 241 18.21 -19.37 10.03
C GLY A 241 17.80 -20.58 9.19
N ILE A 242 18.76 -21.50 8.86
CA ILE A 242 18.47 -22.74 8.15
C ILE A 242 17.78 -23.73 9.10
N ASP A 243 18.22 -23.82 10.34
CA ASP A 243 17.59 -24.67 11.35
C ASP A 243 16.13 -24.24 11.63
N VAL A 244 15.90 -22.94 11.76
CA VAL A 244 14.54 -22.40 11.90
C VAL A 244 13.67 -22.76 10.68
N LEU A 245 14.17 -22.53 9.46
CA LEU A 245 13.45 -22.86 8.23
C LEU A 245 13.13 -24.36 8.16
N GLN A 246 14.12 -25.22 8.38
CA GLN A 246 13.99 -26.67 8.36
C GLN A 246 12.93 -27.17 9.34
N LYS A 247 12.96 -26.67 10.55
CA LYS A 247 12.13 -27.18 11.65
C LYS A 247 10.69 -26.69 11.60
N VAL A 248 10.48 -25.39 11.32
CA VAL A 248 9.18 -24.75 11.47
C VAL A 248 8.71 -23.96 10.24
N GLY A 249 9.46 -23.97 9.14
CA GLY A 249 9.17 -23.19 7.95
C GLY A 249 8.24 -23.85 6.92
N GLY A 250 8.34 -23.35 5.69
CA GLY A 250 7.63 -23.82 4.49
C GLY A 250 8.53 -23.69 3.26
N PHE A 251 8.23 -24.44 2.20
CA PHE A 251 9.03 -24.40 0.97
C PHE A 251 8.94 -23.04 0.28
N GLU A 252 7.74 -22.46 0.24
CA GLU A 252 7.50 -21.12 -0.31
C GLU A 252 8.20 -20.04 0.54
N LEU A 253 8.21 -20.17 1.87
CA LEU A 253 8.90 -19.23 2.76
C LEU A 253 10.42 -19.31 2.56
N GLY A 254 10.96 -20.52 2.39
CA GLY A 254 12.36 -20.73 2.05
C GLY A 254 12.71 -20.15 0.68
N CYS A 255 11.85 -20.33 -0.33
CA CYS A 255 12.02 -19.75 -1.64
C CYS A 255 12.03 -18.21 -1.59
N ILE A 256 11.09 -17.60 -0.87
CA ILE A 256 11.06 -16.13 -0.69
C ILE A 256 12.32 -15.64 0.04
N ALA A 257 12.78 -16.35 1.07
CA ALA A 257 14.03 -16.00 1.74
C ALA A 257 15.23 -16.07 0.78
N GLY A 258 15.28 -17.11 -0.08
CA GLY A 258 16.27 -17.25 -1.15
C GLY A 258 16.16 -16.16 -2.22
N LEU A 259 14.94 -15.78 -2.62
CA LEU A 259 14.69 -14.65 -3.54
C LEU A 259 15.27 -13.34 -2.98
N ILE A 260 15.06 -13.07 -1.68
CA ILE A 260 15.62 -11.91 -0.99
C ILE A 260 17.16 -11.92 -1.03
N LEU A 261 17.77 -13.06 -0.77
CA LEU A 261 19.24 -13.23 -0.85
C LEU A 261 19.75 -12.97 -2.27
N GLY A 262 19.13 -13.60 -3.28
CA GLY A 262 19.49 -13.44 -4.68
C GLY A 262 19.28 -12.02 -5.18
N ALA A 263 18.16 -11.37 -4.81
CA ALA A 263 17.87 -9.97 -5.14
C ALA A 263 18.94 -9.03 -4.57
N ALA A 264 19.33 -9.20 -3.30
CA ALA A 264 20.39 -8.41 -2.68
C ALA A 264 21.73 -8.58 -3.40
N GLN A 265 22.10 -9.79 -3.81
CA GLN A 265 23.29 -10.06 -4.60
C GLN A 265 23.25 -9.35 -5.97
N LYS A 266 22.09 -9.27 -6.60
CA LYS A 266 21.88 -8.59 -7.89
C LYS A 266 21.61 -7.10 -7.77
N LYS A 267 21.66 -6.52 -6.58
CA LYS A 267 21.34 -5.12 -6.32
C LYS A 267 19.93 -4.75 -6.82
N ALA A 268 18.99 -5.65 -6.63
CA ALA A 268 17.57 -5.46 -6.86
C ALA A 268 16.84 -5.29 -5.53
N VAL A 269 15.74 -4.55 -5.52
CA VAL A 269 14.94 -4.35 -4.31
C VAL A 269 13.82 -5.37 -4.21
N VAL A 270 13.44 -5.67 -2.98
CA VAL A 270 12.28 -6.51 -2.66
C VAL A 270 11.30 -5.71 -1.83
N ILE A 271 10.09 -5.51 -2.33
CA ILE A 271 8.99 -4.91 -1.57
C ILE A 271 8.28 -6.04 -0.84
N LEU A 272 8.48 -6.10 0.48
CA LEU A 272 7.83 -7.09 1.33
C LEU A 272 6.32 -6.83 1.36
N ASP A 273 5.54 -7.88 1.23
CA ASP A 273 4.09 -7.80 1.35
C ASP A 273 3.66 -7.70 2.82
N GLY A 274 3.28 -8.81 3.43
CA GLY A 274 2.76 -8.84 4.79
C GLY A 274 3.53 -9.79 5.72
N PHE A 275 2.77 -10.43 6.60
CA PHE A 275 3.28 -11.27 7.67
C PHE A 275 4.17 -12.42 7.20
N ASN A 276 3.73 -13.19 6.18
CA ASN A 276 4.45 -14.37 5.70
C ASN A 276 5.75 -14.00 4.99
N THR A 277 5.73 -12.99 4.11
CA THR A 277 6.95 -12.48 3.47
C THR A 277 7.89 -11.84 4.48
N GLY A 278 7.36 -11.20 5.52
CA GLY A 278 8.14 -10.71 6.66
C GLY A 278 8.84 -11.85 7.44
N ALA A 279 8.16 -12.99 7.66
CA ALA A 279 8.75 -14.16 8.29
C ALA A 279 9.88 -14.76 7.43
N ALA A 280 9.69 -14.83 6.10
CA ALA A 280 10.77 -15.24 5.18
C ALA A 280 11.95 -14.25 5.20
N ALA A 281 11.69 -12.95 5.29
CA ALA A 281 12.71 -11.92 5.39
C ALA A 281 13.52 -12.01 6.71
N LEU A 282 12.91 -12.47 7.82
CA LEU A 282 13.64 -12.75 9.05
C LEU A 282 14.68 -13.86 8.85
N ILE A 283 14.33 -14.93 8.11
CA ILE A 283 15.26 -16.02 7.77
C ILE A 283 16.41 -15.47 6.92
N ALA A 284 16.11 -14.73 5.84
CA ALA A 284 17.12 -14.12 5.00
C ALA A 284 18.07 -13.19 5.79
N ALA A 285 17.50 -12.36 6.69
CA ALA A 285 18.27 -11.44 7.53
C ALA A 285 19.09 -12.15 8.63
N ALA A 286 18.65 -13.32 9.10
CA ALA A 286 19.45 -14.16 10.00
C ALA A 286 20.66 -14.73 9.27
N LEU A 287 20.52 -15.12 7.99
CA LEU A 287 21.59 -15.64 7.14
C LEU A 287 22.56 -14.55 6.68
N ALA A 288 22.04 -13.41 6.23
CA ALA A 288 22.81 -12.29 5.72
C ALA A 288 22.18 -10.94 6.13
N PRO A 289 22.58 -10.34 7.27
CA PRO A 289 21.95 -9.11 7.78
C PRO A 289 21.91 -7.93 6.81
N ALA A 290 22.85 -7.87 5.87
CA ALA A 290 22.92 -6.79 4.87
C ALA A 290 21.79 -6.82 3.84
N VAL A 291 20.98 -7.89 3.74
CA VAL A 291 19.80 -7.92 2.88
C VAL A 291 18.80 -6.81 3.22
N ARG A 292 18.79 -6.32 4.48
CA ARG A 292 17.92 -5.23 4.93
C ARG A 292 18.05 -3.97 4.10
N ASP A 293 19.23 -3.72 3.53
CA ASP A 293 19.49 -2.53 2.69
C ASP A 293 18.73 -2.57 1.36
N PHE A 294 18.21 -3.74 0.98
CA PHE A 294 17.45 -3.99 -0.25
C PHE A 294 15.96 -4.26 -0.01
N LEU A 295 15.51 -4.19 1.26
CA LEU A 295 14.12 -4.42 1.63
C LEU A 295 13.34 -3.11 1.72
N LEU A 296 12.15 -3.11 1.15
CA LEU A 296 11.13 -2.07 1.27
C LEU A 296 9.92 -2.67 1.98
N PRO A 297 9.43 -2.11 3.08
CA PRO A 297 8.20 -2.57 3.70
C PRO A 297 7.00 -1.98 2.98
N SER A 298 5.91 -2.73 2.83
CA SER A 298 4.68 -2.19 2.28
C SER A 298 3.74 -1.66 3.38
N HIS A 299 3.11 -2.52 4.11
CA HIS A 299 2.06 -2.19 5.06
C HIS A 299 2.27 -2.84 6.42
N LEU A 300 1.55 -2.34 7.42
CA LEU A 300 1.36 -3.06 8.67
C LEU A 300 0.21 -4.05 8.49
N ALA A 301 0.52 -5.35 8.45
CA ALA A 301 -0.51 -6.40 8.37
C ALA A 301 -1.25 -6.53 9.72
N ALA A 302 -2.49 -7.01 9.66
CA ALA A 302 -3.32 -7.21 10.84
C ALA A 302 -2.88 -8.39 11.74
N GLU A 303 -1.86 -9.15 11.32
CA GLU A 303 -1.29 -10.25 12.12
C GLU A 303 -0.43 -9.70 13.28
N PRO A 304 -0.62 -10.17 14.54
CA PRO A 304 -0.06 -9.53 15.73
C PRO A 304 1.47 -9.46 15.74
N ALA A 305 2.16 -10.49 15.27
CA ALA A 305 3.63 -10.50 15.24
C ALA A 305 4.24 -9.62 14.16
N HIS A 306 3.48 -9.09 13.19
CA HIS A 306 4.06 -8.37 12.06
C HIS A 306 4.81 -7.10 12.50
N LYS A 307 4.28 -6.39 13.51
CA LYS A 307 4.98 -5.23 14.10
C LYS A 307 6.35 -5.61 14.69
N ALA A 308 6.45 -6.77 15.35
CA ALA A 308 7.71 -7.26 15.89
C ALA A 308 8.69 -7.67 14.78
N ILE A 309 8.20 -8.29 13.70
CA ILE A 309 8.99 -8.61 12.50
C ILE A 309 9.59 -7.34 11.89
N LEU A 310 8.76 -6.33 11.60
CA LEU A 310 9.21 -5.06 11.03
C LEU A 310 10.26 -4.38 11.92
N ARG A 311 10.03 -4.36 13.23
CA ARG A 311 11.01 -3.82 14.20
C ARG A 311 12.34 -4.59 14.15
N LYS A 312 12.31 -5.93 14.10
CA LYS A 312 13.51 -6.78 14.01
C LYS A 312 14.28 -6.55 12.71
N LEU A 313 13.56 -6.32 11.62
CA LEU A 313 14.13 -5.98 10.32
C LEU A 313 14.53 -4.49 10.22
N ARG A 314 14.16 -3.63 11.18
CA ARG A 314 14.38 -2.17 11.17
C ARG A 314 13.67 -1.50 10.00
N LEU A 315 12.44 -1.90 9.74
CA LEU A 315 11.59 -1.37 8.66
C LEU A 315 10.39 -0.64 9.26
N THR A 316 10.00 0.46 8.62
CA THR A 316 8.79 1.24 8.95
C THR A 316 7.79 1.10 7.81
N PRO A 317 6.57 0.61 8.04
CA PRO A 317 5.59 0.42 6.98
C PRO A 317 5.13 1.76 6.39
N CYS A 318 4.71 1.75 5.12
CA CYS A 318 4.24 2.93 4.42
C CYS A 318 2.76 3.21 4.64
N MET A 319 1.99 2.17 4.97
CA MET A 319 0.54 2.26 5.13
C MET A 319 0.00 1.26 6.17
N ASP A 320 -1.18 1.57 6.71
CA ASP A 320 -1.97 0.69 7.56
C ASP A 320 -3.36 0.48 6.95
N MET A 321 -3.50 -0.52 6.12
CA MET A 321 -4.73 -0.88 5.43
C MET A 321 -5.48 -2.04 6.10
N ARG A 322 -4.98 -2.55 7.22
CA ARG A 322 -5.52 -3.71 7.95
C ARG A 322 -5.59 -4.98 7.09
N PHE A 323 -4.66 -5.16 6.16
CA PHE A 323 -4.61 -6.34 5.29
C PHE A 323 -4.28 -7.61 6.06
N ARG A 324 -4.89 -8.73 5.63
CA ARG A 324 -4.64 -10.08 6.14
C ARG A 324 -4.76 -11.15 5.05
N LEU A 325 -4.39 -10.82 3.81
CA LEU A 325 -4.53 -11.74 2.69
C LEU A 325 -3.21 -12.38 2.28
N GLY A 326 -2.16 -11.60 2.09
CA GLY A 326 -0.94 -12.01 1.39
C GLY A 326 -1.03 -11.75 -0.10
N GLU A 327 -0.51 -12.65 -0.93
CA GLU A 327 -0.61 -12.62 -2.39
C GLU A 327 -0.03 -11.35 -3.04
N ALA A 328 1.01 -10.75 -2.44
CA ALA A 328 1.63 -9.50 -2.89
C ALA A 328 0.68 -8.29 -2.92
N THR A 329 -0.35 -8.29 -2.08
CA THR A 329 -1.38 -7.24 -2.05
C THR A 329 -0.80 -5.86 -1.73
N GLY A 330 -0.16 -5.72 -0.58
CA GLY A 330 0.39 -4.45 -0.13
C GLY A 330 1.64 -4.05 -0.89
N SER A 331 2.46 -5.02 -1.29
CA SER A 331 3.68 -4.76 -2.08
C SER A 331 3.34 -4.19 -3.46
N SER A 332 2.24 -4.61 -4.09
CA SER A 332 1.78 -4.06 -5.37
C SER A 332 1.39 -2.58 -5.24
N ILE A 333 0.69 -2.20 -4.17
CA ILE A 333 0.31 -0.80 -3.94
C ILE A 333 1.55 0.07 -3.72
N VAL A 334 2.51 -0.40 -2.90
CA VAL A 334 3.74 0.36 -2.64
C VAL A 334 4.67 0.39 -3.85
N ALA A 335 4.61 -0.58 -4.75
CA ALA A 335 5.33 -0.55 -6.02
C ALA A 335 4.83 0.58 -6.93
N ASP A 336 3.53 0.90 -6.92
CA ASP A 336 2.96 2.06 -7.60
C ASP A 336 3.40 3.38 -6.93
N PHE A 337 3.41 3.43 -5.60
CA PHE A 337 3.93 4.58 -4.86
C PHE A 337 5.43 4.85 -5.13
N LEU A 338 6.22 3.79 -5.30
CA LEU A 338 7.62 3.90 -5.70
C LEU A 338 7.74 4.53 -7.09
N ASP A 339 6.91 4.12 -8.05
CA ASP A 339 6.88 4.72 -9.38
C ASP A 339 6.53 6.21 -9.32
N ALA A 340 5.48 6.58 -8.58
CA ALA A 340 5.08 7.97 -8.37
C ALA A 340 6.22 8.81 -7.76
N ALA A 341 6.91 8.27 -6.76
CA ALA A 341 8.02 8.94 -6.12
C ALA A 341 9.23 9.11 -7.06
N ILE A 342 9.51 8.14 -7.93
CA ILE A 342 10.56 8.23 -8.95
C ILE A 342 10.22 9.31 -9.98
N GLU A 343 8.99 9.31 -10.50
CA GLU A 343 8.51 10.33 -11.44
C GLU A 343 8.62 11.74 -10.86
N ALA A 344 8.25 11.90 -9.59
CA ALA A 344 8.35 13.17 -8.90
C ALA A 344 9.80 13.66 -8.76
N VAL A 345 10.75 12.75 -8.44
CA VAL A 345 12.17 13.09 -8.40
C VAL A 345 12.68 13.50 -9.78
N GLN A 346 12.32 12.74 -10.81
CA GLN A 346 12.71 13.06 -12.19
C GLN A 346 12.19 14.43 -12.66
N ALA A 347 10.95 14.78 -12.29
CA ALA A 347 10.36 16.08 -12.61
C ALA A 347 11.03 17.24 -11.87
N ALA A 348 11.61 17.01 -10.69
CA ALA A 348 12.24 18.02 -9.85
C ALA A 348 13.74 18.23 -10.12
N GLU A 349 14.37 17.46 -11.03
CA GLU A 349 15.78 17.64 -11.43
C GLU A 349 15.97 18.91 -12.26
N PRO A 350 16.91 19.82 -11.90
CA PRO A 350 16.98 21.17 -12.49
C PRO A 350 17.50 21.27 -13.93
N ASP A 351 18.13 20.22 -14.49
CA ASP A 351 18.80 20.28 -15.81
C ASP A 351 18.61 18.99 -16.62
N ARG A 352 17.38 18.68 -16.99
CA ARG A 352 17.17 17.75 -18.10
C ARG A 352 16.91 18.59 -19.35
N PRO A 353 17.82 18.64 -20.35
CA PRO A 353 17.47 19.24 -21.63
C PRO A 353 16.26 18.48 -22.17
N GLU A 354 15.24 19.20 -22.61
CA GLU A 354 14.10 18.63 -23.32
C GLU A 354 14.65 17.77 -24.45
N THR A 355 14.64 16.46 -24.27
CA THR A 355 14.97 15.52 -25.34
C THR A 355 13.84 15.58 -26.35
N LYS A 356 13.97 16.51 -27.29
CA LYS A 356 13.25 16.45 -28.55
C LYS A 356 13.61 15.13 -29.22
N GLY A 357 12.66 14.20 -29.22
CA GLY A 357 12.63 13.04 -30.10
C GLY A 357 13.51 11.86 -29.69
N SER A 358 12.99 10.98 -28.86
CA SER A 358 13.18 9.55 -29.06
C SER A 358 11.81 8.90 -29.17
N GLU A 359 11.34 8.77 -30.38
CA GLU A 359 10.24 7.86 -30.71
C GLU A 359 10.65 6.43 -30.32
N SER A 360 10.16 5.92 -29.21
CA SER A 360 10.10 4.47 -29.02
C SER A 360 8.90 3.98 -29.80
N ALA A 361 9.16 3.56 -31.04
CA ALA A 361 8.24 2.83 -31.87
C ALA A 361 8.02 1.44 -31.26
N ALA A 362 7.05 1.26 -30.40
CA ALA A 362 6.43 -0.03 -30.07
C ALA A 362 5.30 0.04 -29.04
N ILE A 363 4.51 1.12 -28.96
CA ILE A 363 3.20 1.09 -28.29
C ILE A 363 2.21 1.93 -29.12
N ARG A 364 1.93 1.42 -30.33
CA ARG A 364 0.73 1.83 -31.04
C ARG A 364 -0.14 0.57 -31.14
N GLU A 365 -1.16 0.54 -30.28
CA GLU A 365 -2.50 0.00 -30.53
C GLU A 365 -3.23 -0.24 -29.22
N ARG A 366 -3.76 0.84 -28.66
CA ARG A 366 -5.08 0.92 -27.98
C ARG A 366 -5.35 2.39 -27.79
N LYS A 367 -6.05 2.99 -28.72
CA LYS A 367 -6.59 4.34 -28.57
C LYS A 367 -7.67 4.34 -27.50
N ALA A 368 -7.30 4.72 -26.28
CA ALA A 368 -8.20 5.49 -25.43
C ALA A 368 -8.14 6.95 -25.92
N PRO A 369 -9.20 7.77 -25.81
CA PRO A 369 -9.17 9.14 -26.23
C PRO A 369 -8.04 9.87 -25.49
N ALA A 370 -7.18 10.55 -26.24
CA ALA A 370 -6.07 11.33 -25.74
C ALA A 370 -6.61 12.39 -24.76
N GLN A 371 -6.34 12.22 -23.46
CA GLN A 371 -6.33 13.33 -22.53
C GLN A 371 -4.93 13.94 -22.62
N GLU A 372 -4.89 15.19 -23.08
CA GLU A 372 -3.70 16.03 -23.12
C GLU A 372 -3.12 16.20 -21.71
N GLY A 373 -1.80 16.30 -21.60
CA GLY A 373 -1.03 16.27 -20.35
C GLY A 373 -1.55 17.21 -19.28
N ALA A 374 -1.38 16.78 -18.03
CA ALA A 374 -1.78 17.51 -16.82
C ALA A 374 -0.94 18.81 -16.67
N ASP A 375 -1.31 19.82 -17.40
CA ASP A 375 -0.92 21.19 -17.09
C ASP A 375 -1.74 21.69 -15.89
N ILE A 376 -1.24 22.71 -15.16
CA ILE A 376 -2.13 23.49 -14.28
C ILE A 376 -3.17 24.11 -15.21
N GLU A 377 -4.28 23.41 -15.39
CA GLU A 377 -5.27 23.77 -16.40
C GLU A 377 -5.99 25.08 -16.06
N LYS A 378 -5.98 25.47 -14.79
CA LYS A 378 -6.71 26.64 -14.35
C LYS A 378 -6.11 27.25 -13.07
N CYS A 379 -5.75 28.50 -13.12
CA CYS A 379 -5.49 29.30 -11.93
C CYS A 379 -6.79 30.09 -11.62
N LEU A 380 -7.45 29.73 -10.52
CA LEU A 380 -8.60 30.47 -10.02
C LEU A 380 -8.09 31.58 -9.11
N THR A 381 -8.38 32.82 -9.48
CA THR A 381 -8.20 33.97 -8.59
C THR A 381 -9.56 34.38 -8.03
N GLN A 382 -9.59 34.80 -6.77
CA GLN A 382 -10.82 35.20 -6.12
C GLN A 382 -11.50 36.35 -6.88
N PRO A 383 -12.75 36.19 -7.39
CA PRO A 383 -13.41 37.20 -8.17
C PRO A 383 -13.70 38.46 -7.35
N ARG A 384 -13.56 39.65 -7.96
CA ARG A 384 -13.91 40.93 -7.33
C ARG A 384 -15.40 40.99 -6.94
N SER A 385 -16.26 40.28 -7.66
CA SER A 385 -17.71 40.22 -7.39
C SER A 385 -18.06 39.60 -6.05
N LEU A 386 -17.22 38.71 -5.48
CA LEU A 386 -17.46 38.20 -4.13
C LEU A 386 -17.25 39.24 -3.03
N ARG A 387 -16.49 40.32 -3.32
CA ARG A 387 -16.27 41.42 -2.37
C ARG A 387 -17.51 42.33 -2.24
N GLU A 388 -18.33 42.41 -3.28
CA GLU A 388 -19.49 43.33 -3.33
C GLU A 388 -20.75 42.67 -2.74
N ASN A 389 -20.82 41.33 -2.67
CA ASN A 389 -22.03 40.58 -2.32
C ASN A 389 -21.95 39.73 -1.07
N ALA A 390 -20.77 39.62 -0.40
CA ALA A 390 -20.63 38.84 0.82
C ALA A 390 -21.27 39.59 2.00
N PRO A 391 -22.25 38.99 2.71
CA PRO A 391 -22.82 39.60 3.91
C PRO A 391 -21.74 39.74 4.98
N GLN A 392 -21.56 40.90 5.53
CA GLN A 392 -20.48 41.22 6.47
C GLN A 392 -20.54 40.42 7.80
N ASP A 393 -21.66 39.75 8.13
CA ASP A 393 -21.87 38.98 9.36
C ASP A 393 -22.83 37.80 9.19
N ALA A 394 -23.00 37.24 7.99
CA ALA A 394 -23.83 36.06 7.82
C ALA A 394 -23.16 34.83 8.47
N ALA A 395 -23.91 34.08 9.26
CA ALA A 395 -23.52 32.80 9.76
C ALA A 395 -23.01 31.93 8.59
N LEU A 396 -21.74 31.44 8.65
CA LEU A 396 -21.21 30.54 7.63
C LEU A 396 -22.07 29.28 7.65
N SER A 397 -22.88 29.07 6.61
CA SER A 397 -23.78 27.93 6.52
C SER A 397 -23.09 26.77 5.86
N LEU A 398 -23.01 25.65 6.57
CA LEU A 398 -22.63 24.37 6.00
C LEU A 398 -23.86 23.79 5.29
N PRO A 399 -23.84 23.59 3.96
CA PRO A 399 -24.96 22.97 3.25
C PRO A 399 -25.07 21.50 3.70
N GLU A 400 -26.28 21.00 3.87
CA GLU A 400 -26.46 19.59 4.21
C GLU A 400 -26.03 18.70 3.03
N PRO A 401 -25.08 17.76 3.23
CA PRO A 401 -24.68 16.89 2.15
C PRO A 401 -25.80 15.87 1.84
N PRO A 402 -25.98 15.46 0.57
CA PRO A 402 -26.95 14.44 0.22
C PRO A 402 -26.56 13.10 0.84
N ALA A 403 -27.54 12.24 1.14
CA ALA A 403 -27.27 10.90 1.63
C ALA A 403 -26.50 10.07 0.58
N LEU A 404 -25.62 9.17 1.04
CA LEU A 404 -25.00 8.16 0.18
C LEU A 404 -26.05 7.16 -0.31
N ASP A 405 -25.81 6.55 -1.47
CA ASP A 405 -26.66 5.48 -2.01
C ASP A 405 -26.42 4.16 -1.27
N GLU A 406 -27.24 3.87 -0.25
CA GLU A 406 -27.15 2.65 0.54
C GLU A 406 -27.35 1.39 -0.31
N GLY A 407 -28.21 1.45 -1.34
CA GLY A 407 -28.47 0.32 -2.24
C GLY A 407 -27.21 -0.05 -3.04
N ALA A 408 -26.51 0.95 -3.57
CA ALA A 408 -25.24 0.75 -4.26
C ALA A 408 -24.14 0.25 -3.32
N MET A 409 -24.07 0.77 -2.09
CA MET A 409 -23.13 0.31 -1.05
C MET A 409 -23.35 -1.16 -0.69
N ASP A 410 -24.59 -1.56 -0.43
CA ASP A 410 -24.95 -2.94 -0.12
C ASP A 410 -24.64 -3.90 -1.28
N ALA A 411 -24.94 -3.50 -2.50
CA ALA A 411 -24.63 -4.30 -3.69
C ALA A 411 -23.12 -4.45 -3.91
N CYS A 412 -22.34 -3.37 -3.69
CA CYS A 412 -20.89 -3.40 -3.73
C CYS A 412 -20.32 -4.33 -2.65
N GLN A 413 -20.79 -4.23 -1.40
CA GLN A 413 -20.34 -5.08 -0.30
C GLN A 413 -20.64 -6.56 -0.57
N LYS A 414 -21.85 -6.90 -1.05
CA LYS A 414 -22.20 -8.26 -1.45
C LYS A 414 -21.29 -8.79 -2.55
N ARG A 415 -20.96 -7.97 -3.53
CA ARG A 415 -19.98 -8.31 -4.56
C ARG A 415 -18.61 -8.60 -3.95
N ILE A 416 -18.10 -7.74 -3.08
CA ILE A 416 -16.80 -7.88 -2.41
C ILE A 416 -16.76 -9.14 -1.54
N ASP A 417 -17.83 -9.45 -0.83
CA ASP A 417 -17.93 -10.66 0.01
C ASP A 417 -17.93 -11.94 -0.83
N SER A 418 -18.42 -11.90 -2.06
CA SER A 418 -18.44 -13.04 -2.99
C SER A 418 -17.11 -13.27 -3.72
N LEU A 419 -16.16 -12.33 -3.69
CA LEU A 419 -14.85 -12.48 -4.33
C LEU A 419 -14.04 -13.64 -3.73
N ALA A 420 -13.25 -14.32 -4.57
CA ALA A 420 -12.45 -15.49 -4.17
C ALA A 420 -11.30 -15.12 -3.21
N LYS A 421 -11.67 -14.68 -2.00
CA LYS A 421 -10.78 -14.28 -0.91
C LYS A 421 -11.47 -14.44 0.46
N PRO A 422 -10.75 -14.51 1.58
CA PRO A 422 -11.38 -14.43 2.91
C PRO A 422 -12.12 -13.09 3.09
N ILE A 423 -13.28 -13.13 3.75
CA ILE A 423 -14.06 -11.93 4.07
C ILE A 423 -13.21 -10.96 4.91
N TYR A 424 -13.32 -9.67 4.61
CA TYR A 424 -12.58 -8.57 5.25
C TYR A 424 -11.05 -8.70 5.16
N SER A 425 -10.52 -9.52 4.22
CA SER A 425 -9.08 -9.74 4.10
C SER A 425 -8.33 -8.57 3.51
N LEU A 426 -9.01 -7.71 2.75
CA LEU A 426 -8.46 -6.51 2.14
C LEU A 426 -8.78 -5.22 2.92
N GLY A 427 -9.32 -5.36 4.15
CA GLY A 427 -9.46 -4.29 5.12
C GLY A 427 -10.04 -3.00 4.54
N ARG A 428 -9.31 -1.90 4.72
CA ARG A 428 -9.75 -0.56 4.29
C ARG A 428 -9.88 -0.39 2.77
N LEU A 429 -9.27 -1.25 1.97
CA LEU A 429 -9.46 -1.22 0.52
C LEU A 429 -10.92 -1.56 0.14
N GLU A 430 -11.54 -2.50 0.88
CA GLU A 430 -12.96 -2.84 0.73
C GLU A 430 -13.85 -1.65 1.10
N GLU A 431 -13.52 -0.97 2.20
CA GLU A 431 -14.25 0.22 2.68
C GLU A 431 -14.22 1.37 1.63
N LEU A 432 -13.08 1.58 0.97
CA LEU A 432 -12.94 2.59 -0.09
C LEU A 432 -13.86 2.31 -1.29
N ALA A 433 -13.92 1.06 -1.75
CA ALA A 433 -14.77 0.67 -2.86
C ALA A 433 -16.26 0.86 -2.53
N VAL A 434 -16.69 0.44 -1.33
CA VAL A 434 -18.08 0.58 -0.85
C VAL A 434 -18.46 2.05 -0.69
N ARG A 435 -17.57 2.87 -0.14
CA ARG A 435 -17.81 4.30 0.04
C ARG A 435 -17.95 5.01 -1.30
N LEU A 436 -17.10 4.67 -2.28
CA LEU A 436 -17.22 5.23 -3.63
C LEU A 436 -18.51 4.76 -4.33
N ALA A 437 -18.95 3.53 -4.11
CA ALA A 437 -20.25 3.06 -4.62
C ALA A 437 -21.41 3.91 -4.07
N GLY A 438 -21.38 4.26 -2.79
CA GLY A 438 -22.36 5.17 -2.19
C GLY A 438 -22.35 6.59 -2.78
N VAL A 439 -21.18 7.10 -3.14
CA VAL A 439 -21.02 8.42 -3.77
C VAL A 439 -21.52 8.39 -5.21
N THR A 440 -21.12 7.39 -6.01
CA THR A 440 -21.47 7.32 -7.44
C THR A 440 -22.88 6.79 -7.72
N GLY A 441 -23.48 6.05 -6.76
CA GLY A 441 -24.71 5.30 -6.97
C GLY A 441 -24.51 4.03 -7.81
N GLU A 442 -23.26 3.61 -8.04
CA GLU A 442 -22.90 2.45 -8.84
C GLU A 442 -22.37 1.33 -7.95
N ALA A 443 -22.95 0.14 -7.99
CA ALA A 443 -22.47 -1.01 -7.25
C ALA A 443 -21.03 -1.44 -7.66
N ARG A 444 -20.60 -1.07 -8.85
CA ARG A 444 -19.27 -1.30 -9.41
C ARG A 444 -18.75 -0.02 -10.05
N PRO A 445 -18.22 0.92 -9.27
CA PRO A 445 -17.70 2.17 -9.81
C PRO A 445 -16.57 1.91 -10.81
N SER A 446 -16.51 2.73 -11.86
CA SER A 446 -15.56 2.55 -12.95
C SER A 446 -14.15 3.02 -12.58
N LEU A 447 -13.11 2.38 -13.14
CA LEU A 447 -11.73 2.87 -13.10
C LEU A 447 -11.57 4.24 -13.79
N SER A 448 -12.48 4.61 -14.70
CA SER A 448 -12.51 5.91 -15.35
C SER A 448 -13.26 6.97 -14.55
N THR A 449 -13.56 6.74 -13.27
CA THR A 449 -14.19 7.73 -12.38
C THR A 449 -13.39 9.03 -12.38
N ARG A 450 -14.06 10.14 -12.72
CA ARG A 450 -13.43 11.46 -12.78
C ARG A 450 -12.87 11.88 -11.44
N ARG A 451 -11.72 12.52 -11.48
CA ARG A 451 -10.98 12.99 -10.31
C ARG A 451 -10.28 14.31 -10.57
N ALA A 452 -10.06 15.09 -9.54
CA ALA A 452 -9.30 16.34 -9.61
C ALA A 452 -8.58 16.63 -8.30
N LEU A 453 -7.62 17.56 -8.35
CA LEU A 453 -6.95 18.13 -7.19
C LEU A 453 -7.18 19.63 -7.14
N LEU A 454 -7.62 20.13 -6.00
CA LEU A 454 -7.78 21.55 -5.69
C LEU A 454 -6.73 21.95 -4.65
N VAL A 455 -5.80 22.78 -5.04
CA VAL A 455 -4.71 23.24 -4.18
C VAL A 455 -4.92 24.72 -3.87
N PHE A 456 -5.13 25.07 -2.61
CA PHE A 456 -5.17 26.44 -2.13
C PHE A 456 -3.79 26.95 -1.78
N ALA A 457 -3.54 28.23 -1.99
CA ALA A 457 -2.33 28.94 -1.57
C ALA A 457 -2.62 30.42 -1.37
N THR A 458 -1.82 31.09 -0.53
CA THR A 458 -1.82 32.56 -0.42
C THR A 458 -0.88 33.20 -1.44
N GLU A 459 0.12 32.46 -1.90
CA GLU A 459 1.10 32.85 -2.92
C GLU A 459 1.39 31.63 -3.82
N GLU A 460 1.86 31.88 -5.03
CA GLU A 460 2.24 30.78 -5.92
C GLU A 460 3.30 29.86 -5.26
N PRO A 461 3.08 28.54 -5.27
CA PRO A 461 4.07 27.60 -4.76
C PRO A 461 5.40 27.73 -5.50
N SER A 462 6.52 27.52 -4.81
CA SER A 462 7.81 27.51 -5.48
C SER A 462 7.81 26.55 -6.69
N PRO A 463 8.54 26.85 -7.78
CA PRO A 463 8.52 26.03 -9.00
C PRO A 463 8.75 24.54 -8.73
N ARG A 464 9.64 24.23 -7.80
CA ARG A 464 9.95 22.85 -7.41
C ARG A 464 8.79 22.13 -6.71
N ARG A 465 8.05 22.83 -5.82
CA ARG A 465 6.85 22.26 -5.18
C ARG A 465 5.73 22.04 -6.19
N ALA A 466 5.55 23.00 -7.08
CA ALA A 466 4.59 22.90 -8.17
C ALA A 466 4.90 21.69 -9.08
N GLN A 467 6.17 21.45 -9.41
CA GLN A 467 6.61 20.30 -10.20
C GLN A 467 6.33 18.97 -9.48
N LEU A 468 6.63 18.89 -8.18
CA LEU A 468 6.33 17.69 -7.39
C LEU A 468 4.82 17.41 -7.36
N ALA A 469 4.01 18.41 -7.06
CA ALA A 469 2.56 18.31 -7.05
C ALA A 469 2.00 17.82 -8.39
N LYS A 470 2.48 18.42 -9.50
CA LYS A 470 2.11 18.03 -10.86
C LYS A 470 2.49 16.58 -11.18
N ALA A 471 3.68 16.13 -10.78
CA ALA A 471 4.13 14.77 -11.05
C ALA A 471 3.25 13.73 -10.33
N PHE A 472 2.94 13.93 -9.05
CA PHE A 472 2.05 13.05 -8.31
C PHE A 472 0.61 13.09 -8.86
N ALA A 473 0.12 14.26 -9.21
CA ALA A 473 -1.20 14.43 -9.80
C ALA A 473 -1.29 13.73 -11.17
N ALA A 474 -0.27 13.88 -12.01
CA ALA A 474 -0.18 13.20 -13.30
C ALA A 474 -0.14 11.66 -13.14
N HIS A 475 0.61 11.16 -12.15
CA HIS A 475 0.63 9.72 -11.82
C HIS A 475 -0.76 9.22 -11.37
N ALA A 476 -1.52 10.05 -10.66
CA ALA A 476 -2.89 9.76 -10.25
C ALA A 476 -3.95 10.10 -11.32
N GLU A 477 -3.53 10.54 -12.50
CA GLU A 477 -4.42 10.96 -13.60
C GLU A 477 -5.44 12.03 -13.15
N ALA A 478 -5.01 12.94 -12.27
CA ALA A 478 -5.85 13.99 -11.69
C ALA A 478 -5.38 15.38 -12.16
N PRO A 479 -6.19 16.15 -12.87
CA PRO A 479 -5.89 17.55 -13.18
C PRO A 479 -5.78 18.37 -11.91
N VAL A 480 -4.88 19.37 -11.91
CA VAL A 480 -4.62 20.25 -10.76
C VAL A 480 -5.19 21.63 -11.02
N THR A 481 -6.01 22.11 -10.10
CA THR A 481 -6.47 23.51 -10.06
C THR A 481 -5.82 24.21 -8.87
N LEU A 482 -5.13 25.32 -9.13
CA LEU A 482 -4.57 26.18 -8.09
C LEU A 482 -5.56 27.31 -7.79
N ALA A 483 -5.92 27.48 -6.51
CA ALA A 483 -6.81 28.52 -6.02
C ALA A 483 -6.02 29.53 -5.15
N LEU A 484 -5.83 30.73 -5.61
CA LEU A 484 -5.10 31.77 -4.90
C LEU A 484 -6.04 32.61 -4.01
N LEU A 485 -5.76 32.58 -2.70
CA LEU A 485 -6.49 33.39 -1.70
C LEU A 485 -5.94 34.81 -1.67
N ASP A 486 -6.84 35.78 -1.70
CA ASP A 486 -6.44 37.17 -1.46
C ASP A 486 -6.32 37.40 0.06
N ALA A 487 -5.11 37.76 0.51
CA ALA A 487 -4.83 38.04 1.91
C ALA A 487 -5.66 39.18 2.53
N LYS A 488 -6.36 39.96 1.70
CA LYS A 488 -7.25 41.05 2.13
C LYS A 488 -8.71 40.62 2.25
N SER A 489 -9.02 39.36 1.99
CA SER A 489 -10.38 38.84 2.08
C SER A 489 -10.85 38.75 3.52
N SER A 490 -12.16 38.92 3.72
CA SER A 490 -12.82 38.52 4.97
C SER A 490 -12.92 36.99 5.08
N VAL A 491 -13.22 36.50 6.26
CA VAL A 491 -13.46 35.06 6.53
C VAL A 491 -14.62 34.54 5.68
N ALA A 492 -15.70 35.33 5.53
CA ALA A 492 -16.85 34.95 4.72
C ALA A 492 -16.53 34.88 3.22
N GLU A 493 -15.73 35.81 2.70
CA GLU A 493 -15.30 35.80 1.29
C GLU A 493 -14.37 34.60 1.02
N ALA A 494 -13.45 34.27 1.94
CA ALA A 494 -12.57 33.10 1.80
C ALA A 494 -13.38 31.78 1.82
N PHE A 495 -14.36 31.68 2.71
CA PHE A 495 -15.26 30.53 2.79
C PHE A 495 -16.09 30.38 1.49
N ALA A 496 -16.72 31.45 1.01
CA ALA A 496 -17.50 31.43 -0.23
C ALA A 496 -16.63 31.07 -1.45
N PHE A 497 -15.42 31.60 -1.52
CA PHE A 497 -14.45 31.25 -2.58
C PHE A 497 -14.10 29.76 -2.55
N GLY A 498 -13.85 29.20 -1.36
CA GLY A 498 -13.59 27.78 -1.18
C GLY A 498 -14.77 26.93 -1.69
N GLN A 499 -15.99 27.29 -1.29
CA GLN A 499 -17.20 26.58 -1.76
C GLN A 499 -17.35 26.61 -3.28
N GLU A 500 -17.17 27.76 -3.90
CA GLU A 500 -17.36 27.93 -5.35
C GLU A 500 -16.26 27.19 -6.12
N ALA A 501 -15.01 27.32 -5.70
CA ALA A 501 -13.88 26.62 -6.30
C ALA A 501 -14.06 25.08 -6.29
N ALA A 502 -14.50 24.54 -5.15
CA ALA A 502 -14.76 23.12 -5.04
C ALA A 502 -15.99 22.67 -5.84
N ARG A 503 -17.12 23.40 -5.78
CA ARG A 503 -18.32 23.07 -6.55
C ARG A 503 -18.06 23.06 -8.04
N SER A 504 -17.31 24.04 -8.56
CA SER A 504 -16.99 24.11 -10.01
C SER A 504 -16.22 22.90 -10.53
N LEU A 505 -15.55 22.17 -9.66
CA LEU A 505 -14.85 20.91 -9.99
C LEU A 505 -15.69 19.68 -9.67
N ALA A 506 -16.52 19.76 -8.62
CA ALA A 506 -17.26 18.64 -8.05
C ALA A 506 -18.51 18.24 -8.84
N GLU A 507 -19.11 19.14 -9.64
CA GLU A 507 -20.37 18.88 -10.38
C GLU A 507 -20.33 17.60 -11.21
N ASP A 508 -19.17 17.27 -11.81
CA ASP A 508 -18.98 16.06 -12.61
C ASP A 508 -17.82 15.18 -12.09
N CYS A 509 -17.35 15.41 -10.86
CA CYS A 509 -16.15 14.80 -10.32
C CYS A 509 -16.41 14.14 -8.96
N PRO A 510 -16.68 12.83 -8.93
CA PRO A 510 -16.93 12.10 -7.68
C PRO A 510 -15.74 12.04 -6.71
N LEU A 511 -14.52 12.36 -7.16
CA LEU A 511 -13.29 12.29 -6.37
C LEU A 511 -12.54 13.62 -6.42
N LEU A 512 -12.42 14.31 -5.30
CA LEU A 512 -11.71 15.58 -5.22
C LEU A 512 -10.66 15.55 -4.09
N GLY A 513 -9.38 15.65 -4.44
CA GLY A 513 -8.33 15.92 -3.48
C GLY A 513 -8.27 17.40 -3.14
N ILE A 514 -8.21 17.74 -1.86
CA ILE A 514 -8.06 19.12 -1.38
C ILE A 514 -6.77 19.24 -0.59
N SER A 515 -5.97 20.27 -0.88
CA SER A 515 -4.69 20.57 -0.25
C SER A 515 -4.53 22.07 0.00
N PHE A 516 -3.65 22.42 0.95
CA PHE A 516 -3.16 23.78 1.14
C PHE A 516 -1.65 23.82 1.00
N ALA A 517 -1.14 24.60 0.05
CA ALA A 517 0.29 24.73 -0.21
C ALA A 517 0.95 25.63 0.84
N GLN A 518 1.41 25.04 1.95
CA GLN A 518 2.22 25.75 2.96
C GLN A 518 3.60 26.10 2.41
N GLN A 519 4.15 27.25 2.81
CA GLN A 519 5.45 27.71 2.31
C GLN A 519 6.64 26.91 2.88
N THR A 520 6.56 26.49 4.14
CA THR A 520 7.58 25.71 4.84
C THR A 520 7.00 24.58 5.67
N ASP A 521 7.81 23.55 5.94
CA ASP A 521 7.41 22.44 6.85
C ASP A 521 7.26 22.89 8.31
N GLU A 522 8.02 23.93 8.71
CA GLU A 522 7.89 24.53 10.03
C GLU A 522 6.52 25.23 10.18
N ALA A 523 6.12 26.04 9.20
CA ALA A 523 4.81 26.66 9.19
C ALA A 523 3.68 25.63 9.24
N ALA A 524 3.80 24.52 8.49
CA ALA A 524 2.82 23.45 8.52
C ALA A 524 2.69 22.81 9.91
N LYS A 525 3.80 22.60 10.63
CA LYS A 525 3.80 22.03 12.00
C LYS A 525 3.23 23.00 13.03
N GLU A 526 3.59 24.28 12.95
CA GLU A 526 3.07 25.33 13.83
C GLU A 526 1.55 25.48 13.62
N ASN A 527 1.10 25.54 12.38
CA ASN A 527 -0.30 25.63 12.04
C ASN A 527 -1.09 24.41 12.54
N ALA A 528 -0.56 23.20 12.38
CA ALA A 528 -1.19 21.99 12.92
C ALA A 528 -1.32 22.00 14.44
N ALA A 529 -0.34 22.54 15.18
CA ALA A 529 -0.41 22.68 16.62
C ALA A 529 -1.51 23.67 17.06
N LEU A 530 -1.63 24.80 16.37
CA LEU A 530 -2.68 25.80 16.61
C LEU A 530 -4.08 25.25 16.31
N TRP A 531 -4.23 24.51 15.23
CA TRP A 531 -5.47 23.81 14.92
C TRP A 531 -5.85 22.80 16.01
N LYS A 532 -4.89 22.00 16.48
CA LYS A 532 -5.12 21.03 17.53
C LYS A 532 -5.62 21.69 18.82
N GLU A 533 -5.07 22.84 19.18
CA GLU A 533 -5.53 23.61 20.34
C GLU A 533 -6.96 24.12 20.16
N ALA A 534 -7.32 24.62 18.98
CA ALA A 534 -8.66 25.09 18.68
C ALA A 534 -9.68 23.94 18.70
N LEU A 535 -9.36 22.80 18.09
CA LEU A 535 -10.19 21.59 18.07
C LEU A 535 -10.48 21.02 19.46
N HIS A 536 -9.56 21.15 20.41
CA HIS A 536 -9.81 20.72 21.81
C HIS A 536 -10.86 21.58 22.53
N ARG A 537 -11.13 22.79 22.05
CA ARG A 537 -12.07 23.74 22.68
C ARG A 537 -13.44 23.75 22.03
N ILE A 538 -13.57 23.24 20.78
CA ILE A 538 -14.83 23.25 20.04
C ILE A 538 -15.82 22.23 20.61
N LYS A 539 -17.11 22.61 20.60
CA LYS A 539 -18.25 21.77 20.97
C LYS A 539 -19.22 21.66 19.80
N ALA A 540 -20.04 20.62 19.80
CA ALA A 540 -21.04 20.38 18.77
C ALA A 540 -22.05 21.54 18.59
N ASP A 541 -22.28 22.33 19.63
CA ASP A 541 -23.21 23.49 19.61
C ASP A 541 -22.54 24.79 19.13
N ASP A 542 -21.23 24.78 18.89
CA ASP A 542 -20.53 25.95 18.38
C ASP A 542 -20.83 26.18 16.91
N THR A 543 -20.58 27.41 16.43
CA THR A 543 -20.68 27.74 15.02
C THR A 543 -19.31 27.69 14.35
N LEU A 544 -19.28 27.39 13.05
CA LEU A 544 -18.04 27.42 12.27
C LEU A 544 -17.37 28.80 12.35
N LEU A 545 -18.16 29.88 12.32
CA LEU A 545 -17.66 31.25 12.43
C LEU A 545 -16.96 31.49 13.77
N ALA A 546 -17.52 31.01 14.88
CA ALA A 546 -16.91 31.13 16.21
C ALA A 546 -15.57 30.39 16.28
N LEU A 547 -15.50 29.18 15.72
CA LEU A 547 -14.26 28.44 15.61
C LEU A 547 -13.21 29.21 14.82
N LEU A 548 -13.56 29.67 13.61
CA LEU A 548 -12.63 30.39 12.74
C LEU A 548 -12.11 31.66 13.42
N HIS A 549 -12.94 32.37 14.17
CA HIS A 549 -12.52 33.54 14.94
C HIS A 549 -11.60 33.18 16.14
N SER A 550 -11.67 31.98 16.67
CA SER A 550 -10.77 31.50 17.72
C SER A 550 -9.36 31.21 17.24
N LEU A 551 -9.18 30.99 15.92
CA LEU A 551 -7.89 30.78 15.29
C LEU A 551 -7.08 32.09 15.20
N PRO A 552 -5.74 32.03 15.19
CA PRO A 552 -4.89 33.18 14.87
C PRO A 552 -5.24 33.79 13.52
N PRO A 553 -5.15 35.14 13.35
CA PRO A 553 -5.52 35.82 12.10
C PRO A 553 -4.90 35.20 10.83
N ALA A 554 -3.65 34.76 10.91
CA ALA A 554 -2.93 34.13 9.79
C ALA A 554 -3.57 32.83 9.29
N LEU A 555 -4.26 32.08 10.16
CA LEU A 555 -4.91 30.81 9.82
C LEU A 555 -6.37 30.93 9.43
N ARG A 556 -7.02 32.04 9.75
CA ARG A 556 -8.49 32.19 9.58
C ARG A 556 -8.93 32.08 8.14
N LEU A 557 -8.19 32.69 7.21
CA LEU A 557 -8.52 32.66 5.77
C LEU A 557 -8.30 31.28 5.17
N GLU A 558 -7.18 30.65 5.52
CA GLU A 558 -6.87 29.26 5.16
C GLU A 558 -8.00 28.32 5.64
N ALA A 559 -8.31 28.38 6.92
CA ALA A 559 -9.34 27.57 7.56
C ALA A 559 -10.72 27.79 6.95
N ALA A 560 -11.06 29.03 6.65
CA ALA A 560 -12.34 29.39 6.02
C ALA A 560 -12.44 28.81 4.60
N ALA A 561 -11.41 29.01 3.77
CA ALA A 561 -11.39 28.50 2.41
C ALA A 561 -11.46 26.97 2.36
N LEU A 562 -10.68 26.27 3.22
CA LEU A 562 -10.71 24.82 3.30
C LEU A 562 -12.07 24.30 3.78
N SER A 563 -12.64 24.90 4.82
CA SER A 563 -13.99 24.53 5.29
C SER A 563 -15.05 24.76 4.22
N GLY A 564 -14.96 25.86 3.48
CA GLY A 564 -15.80 26.15 2.34
C GLY A 564 -15.67 25.08 1.25
N ALA A 565 -14.44 24.73 0.86
CA ALA A 565 -14.17 23.75 -0.18
C ALA A 565 -14.67 22.33 0.20
N ILE A 566 -14.39 21.89 1.42
CA ILE A 566 -14.85 20.59 1.93
C ILE A 566 -16.38 20.52 1.91
N SER A 567 -17.06 21.55 2.44
CA SER A 567 -18.52 21.58 2.48
C SER A 567 -19.13 21.71 1.08
N GLY A 568 -18.52 22.51 0.20
CA GLY A 568 -18.97 22.68 -1.19
C GLY A 568 -18.87 21.39 -2.01
N ALA A 569 -17.76 20.65 -1.89
CA ALA A 569 -17.58 19.37 -2.57
C ALA A 569 -18.55 18.29 -2.06
N ALA A 570 -18.67 18.13 -0.74
CA ALA A 570 -19.56 17.14 -0.15
C ALA A 570 -21.04 17.40 -0.52
N ALA A 571 -21.46 18.68 -0.63
CA ALA A 571 -22.79 19.04 -1.09
C ALA A 571 -23.06 18.61 -2.54
N CYS A 572 -22.03 18.43 -3.36
CA CYS A 572 -22.10 17.88 -4.72
C CYS A 572 -21.97 16.34 -4.75
N ARG A 573 -22.05 15.66 -3.62
CA ARG A 573 -21.90 14.20 -3.51
C ARG A 573 -20.52 13.71 -3.93
N THR A 574 -19.49 14.49 -3.63
CA THR A 574 -18.10 14.20 -3.97
C THR A 574 -17.35 13.65 -2.76
N LEU A 575 -16.57 12.59 -2.94
CA LEU A 575 -15.66 12.05 -1.94
C LEU A 575 -14.41 12.93 -1.89
N VAL A 576 -14.13 13.51 -0.74
CA VAL A 576 -13.05 14.46 -0.51
C VAL A 576 -11.86 13.77 0.10
N LEU A 577 -10.72 13.79 -0.59
CA LEU A 577 -9.44 13.27 -0.10
C LEU A 577 -8.63 14.40 0.52
N LEU A 578 -8.40 14.31 1.82
CA LEU A 578 -7.70 15.31 2.62
C LEU A 578 -6.20 15.04 2.56
N ASP A 579 -5.44 16.04 2.12
CA ASP A 579 -4.03 15.89 1.76
C ASP A 579 -3.08 16.11 2.94
N ASP A 580 -3.35 17.09 3.78
CA ASP A 580 -2.42 17.61 4.78
C ASP A 580 -3.09 17.87 6.14
N ALA A 581 -2.28 18.22 7.13
CA ALA A 581 -2.76 18.50 8.48
C ALA A 581 -3.75 19.67 8.54
N ALA A 582 -3.66 20.64 7.63
CA ALA A 582 -4.59 21.78 7.59
C ALA A 582 -5.97 21.32 7.09
N THR A 583 -6.00 20.56 5.98
CA THR A 583 -7.24 20.00 5.43
C THR A 583 -7.89 18.98 6.37
N GLU A 584 -7.09 18.10 7.00
CA GLU A 584 -7.60 17.17 8.01
C GLU A 584 -8.17 17.90 9.23
N SER A 585 -7.52 18.99 9.68
CA SER A 585 -8.03 19.78 10.81
C SER A 585 -9.34 20.51 10.48
N ALA A 586 -9.44 21.09 9.29
CA ALA A 586 -10.69 21.71 8.82
C ALA A 586 -11.82 20.67 8.70
N ALA A 587 -11.50 19.47 8.21
CA ALA A 587 -12.46 18.37 8.12
C ALA A 587 -12.93 17.89 9.51
N HIS A 588 -12.03 17.70 10.47
CA HIS A 588 -12.40 17.36 11.85
C HIS A 588 -13.31 18.40 12.49
N ALA A 589 -13.05 19.70 12.23
CA ALA A 589 -13.94 20.76 12.68
C ALA A 589 -15.36 20.60 12.11
N ILE A 590 -15.44 20.33 10.82
CA ILE A 590 -16.74 20.11 10.14
C ILE A 590 -17.43 18.86 10.69
N GLU A 591 -16.72 17.76 10.92
CA GLU A 591 -17.28 16.52 11.48
C GLU A 591 -17.85 16.71 12.89
N ILE A 592 -17.21 17.56 13.71
CA ILE A 592 -17.72 17.91 15.07
C ILE A 592 -19.00 18.74 14.95
N LEU A 593 -19.01 19.74 14.07
CA LEU A 593 -20.12 20.69 13.92
C LEU A 593 -21.29 20.10 13.11
N ALA A 594 -21.00 19.24 12.15
CA ALA A 594 -21.97 18.67 11.23
C ALA A 594 -21.56 17.21 10.85
N PRO A 595 -21.87 16.21 11.68
CA PRO A 595 -21.43 14.82 11.48
C PRO A 595 -21.90 14.18 10.15
N ALA A 596 -22.90 14.74 9.50
CA ALA A 596 -23.39 14.27 8.20
C ALA A 596 -22.32 14.34 7.08
N PHE A 597 -21.25 15.11 7.27
CA PHE A 597 -20.14 15.20 6.31
C PHE A 597 -19.16 14.02 6.38
N ALA A 598 -19.02 13.35 7.53
CA ALA A 598 -18.03 12.30 7.75
C ALA A 598 -18.01 11.20 6.66
N PRO A 599 -19.15 10.75 6.10
CA PRO A 599 -19.15 9.76 5.03
C PRO A 599 -18.45 10.22 3.73
N PHE A 600 -18.29 11.52 3.51
CA PHE A 600 -17.67 12.11 2.33
C PHE A 600 -16.17 12.42 2.51
N LEU A 601 -15.62 12.25 3.71
CA LEU A 601 -14.26 12.70 4.04
C LEU A 601 -13.32 11.49 4.17
N LEU A 602 -12.18 11.54 3.49
CA LEU A 602 -11.10 10.57 3.60
C LEU A 602 -9.86 11.26 4.15
N HIS A 603 -9.49 10.93 5.38
CA HIS A 603 -8.29 11.40 6.05
C HIS A 603 -7.09 10.57 5.58
N VAL A 604 -6.52 10.94 4.42
CA VAL A 604 -5.57 10.07 3.71
C VAL A 604 -4.33 9.77 4.55
N GLN A 605 -3.74 10.78 5.20
CA GLN A 605 -2.54 10.58 6.01
C GLN A 605 -2.84 9.85 7.32
N SER A 606 -3.86 10.26 8.05
CA SER A 606 -4.13 9.69 9.38
C SER A 606 -4.78 8.31 9.32
N ASP A 607 -5.55 8.01 8.27
CA ASP A 607 -6.27 6.75 8.16
C ASP A 607 -5.53 5.67 7.37
N PHE A 608 -4.84 6.03 6.29
CA PHE A 608 -4.32 5.05 5.33
C PHE A 608 -2.80 5.02 5.24
N LEU A 609 -2.14 6.20 5.29
CA LEU A 609 -0.71 6.31 5.13
C LEU A 609 -0.02 6.36 6.50
N ALA A 610 0.93 5.46 6.72
CA ALA A 610 1.83 5.56 7.87
C ALA A 610 3.01 6.51 7.58
N LEU A 611 2.81 7.46 6.68
CA LEU A 611 3.82 8.35 6.13
C LEU A 611 3.53 9.77 6.62
N SER A 612 4.46 10.38 7.35
CA SER A 612 4.36 11.80 7.72
C SER A 612 4.78 12.69 6.55
N LEU A 613 3.85 13.01 5.66
CA LEU A 613 4.07 13.90 4.53
C LEU A 613 3.84 15.36 4.97
N HIS A 614 4.89 16.06 5.40
CA HIS A 614 4.74 17.40 5.99
C HIS A 614 4.53 18.53 4.98
N ALA A 615 4.90 18.34 3.71
CA ALA A 615 4.78 19.37 2.67
C ALA A 615 4.00 18.80 1.49
N SER A 616 2.70 18.93 1.55
CA SER A 616 1.81 18.10 0.79
C SER A 616 1.53 18.59 -0.62
N CYS A 617 1.04 19.77 -0.86
CA CYS A 617 0.65 20.25 -2.20
C CYS A 617 -0.08 19.18 -3.06
N GLY A 618 -0.96 18.38 -2.46
CA GLY A 618 -1.71 17.34 -3.17
C GLY A 618 -1.03 15.96 -3.26
N ILE A 619 0.13 15.73 -2.63
CA ILE A 619 0.86 14.46 -2.69
C ILE A 619 0.09 13.32 -2.02
N ALA A 620 -0.37 13.53 -0.77
CA ALA A 620 -1.12 12.49 -0.07
C ALA A 620 -2.48 12.22 -0.73
N ALA A 621 -3.17 13.27 -1.18
CA ALA A 621 -4.42 13.12 -1.93
C ALA A 621 -4.22 12.32 -3.23
N SER A 622 -3.13 12.56 -3.97
CA SER A 622 -2.75 11.79 -5.15
C SER A 622 -2.52 10.31 -4.83
N LEU A 623 -1.78 10.01 -3.74
CA LEU A 623 -1.60 8.63 -3.28
C LEU A 623 -2.92 8.01 -2.80
N GLY A 624 -3.81 8.81 -2.20
CA GLY A 624 -5.16 8.39 -1.84
C GLY A 624 -6.01 8.02 -3.05
N LEU A 625 -5.92 8.79 -4.14
CA LEU A 625 -6.55 8.44 -5.42
C LEU A 625 -6.02 7.11 -5.96
N ARG A 626 -4.72 6.83 -5.84
CA ARG A 626 -4.14 5.54 -6.23
C ARG A 626 -4.63 4.38 -5.35
N LEU A 627 -4.89 4.62 -4.05
CA LEU A 627 -5.56 3.63 -3.18
C LEU A 627 -6.98 3.31 -3.66
N ILE A 628 -7.72 4.33 -4.11
CA ILE A 628 -9.04 4.13 -4.71
C ILE A 628 -8.93 3.31 -6.00
N ASP A 629 -7.95 3.57 -6.86
CA ASP A 629 -7.73 2.75 -8.06
C ASP A 629 -7.44 1.28 -7.72
N ALA A 630 -6.59 1.04 -6.71
CA ALA A 630 -6.35 -0.32 -6.22
C ALA A 630 -7.64 -0.99 -5.70
N ALA A 631 -8.51 -0.23 -5.01
CA ALA A 631 -9.82 -0.72 -4.55
C ALA A 631 -10.76 -1.05 -5.72
N LEU A 632 -10.74 -0.23 -6.77
CA LEU A 632 -11.52 -0.45 -7.98
C LEU A 632 -11.00 -1.66 -8.77
N HIS A 633 -9.69 -1.84 -8.90
CA HIS A 633 -9.10 -3.05 -9.47
C HIS A 633 -9.51 -4.30 -8.70
N MET A 634 -9.45 -4.25 -7.36
CA MET A 634 -9.96 -5.34 -6.51
C MET A 634 -11.45 -5.65 -6.81
N ALA A 635 -12.31 -4.64 -6.78
CA ALA A 635 -13.75 -4.84 -6.91
C ALA A 635 -14.17 -5.27 -8.33
N ASN A 636 -13.45 -4.81 -9.37
CA ASN A 636 -13.82 -5.01 -10.76
C ASN A 636 -13.11 -6.18 -11.44
N ASP A 637 -11.83 -6.42 -11.16
CA ASP A 637 -11.02 -7.40 -11.90
C ASP A 637 -10.97 -8.77 -11.21
N MET A 638 -11.18 -8.82 -9.88
CA MET A 638 -11.29 -10.10 -9.18
C MET A 638 -12.56 -10.85 -9.57
N LYS A 639 -12.45 -12.18 -9.55
CA LYS A 639 -13.58 -13.11 -9.75
C LYS A 639 -14.14 -13.61 -8.45
N THR A 640 -15.40 -13.98 -8.48
CA THR A 640 -16.11 -14.60 -7.34
C THR A 640 -15.71 -16.07 -7.16
N PHE A 641 -16.04 -16.63 -5.99
CA PHE A 641 -15.92 -18.08 -5.78
C PHE A 641 -16.68 -18.90 -6.83
N ALA A 642 -17.87 -18.46 -7.23
CA ALA A 642 -18.65 -19.11 -8.27
C ALA A 642 -17.97 -19.13 -9.64
N GLU A 643 -17.16 -18.10 -9.94
CA GLU A 643 -16.45 -17.97 -11.22
C GLU A 643 -15.09 -18.70 -11.24
N THR A 644 -14.57 -19.16 -10.10
CA THR A 644 -13.18 -19.65 -9.97
C THR A 644 -13.06 -21.09 -9.51
N ALA A 645 -14.12 -21.75 -9.10
CA ALA A 645 -14.09 -23.08 -8.49
C ALA A 645 -13.15 -23.20 -7.26
N VAL A 646 -12.87 -22.10 -6.57
CA VAL A 646 -12.12 -22.06 -5.31
C VAL A 646 -13.07 -22.42 -4.17
N ALA A 647 -12.59 -23.21 -3.20
CA ALA A 647 -13.38 -23.61 -2.04
C ALA A 647 -13.72 -22.41 -1.14
N VAL A 648 -14.96 -22.35 -0.67
CA VAL A 648 -15.43 -21.35 0.30
C VAL A 648 -14.97 -21.69 1.73
N ALA A 649 -14.97 -20.70 2.61
CA ALA A 649 -14.57 -20.90 4.01
C ALA A 649 -15.51 -21.85 4.75
N ALA A 650 -14.93 -22.81 5.45
CA ALA A 650 -15.62 -23.76 6.33
C ALA A 650 -15.71 -23.30 7.80
N ASP A 651 -15.08 -22.16 8.13
CA ASP A 651 -15.00 -21.61 9.48
C ASP A 651 -14.93 -20.06 9.45
N GLY A 652 -15.18 -19.43 10.60
CA GLY A 652 -15.12 -17.99 10.77
C GLY A 652 -16.26 -17.24 10.06
N PRO A 653 -16.10 -15.91 9.87
CA PRO A 653 -17.15 -15.05 9.28
C PRO A 653 -17.52 -15.39 7.83
N GLY A 654 -16.62 -16.07 7.11
CA GLY A 654 -16.84 -16.48 5.70
C GLY A 654 -17.79 -17.65 5.56
N LYS A 655 -17.99 -18.45 6.62
CA LYS A 655 -18.87 -19.62 6.60
C LYS A 655 -20.31 -19.22 6.30
N GLY A 656 -20.84 -19.75 5.20
CA GLY A 656 -22.23 -19.50 4.77
C GLY A 656 -22.48 -18.13 4.12
N ARG A 657 -21.42 -17.31 3.87
CA ARG A 657 -21.54 -16.01 3.19
C ARG A 657 -20.87 -15.97 1.80
N GLN A 658 -20.01 -16.93 1.50
CA GLN A 658 -19.17 -16.97 0.29
C GLN A 658 -19.71 -17.96 -0.76
N GLY A 659 -21.00 -18.14 -0.87
CA GLY A 659 -21.60 -19.10 -1.82
C GLY A 659 -22.64 -18.48 -2.70
#